data_3f30c4c80deae38d0fce642667e635a3
#
_entry.id   3f30c4c80deae38d0fce642667e635a3
#
_cell.length_a   1.000
_cell.length_b   1.000
_cell.length_c   1.000
_cell.angle_alpha   90.00
_cell.angle_beta   90.00
_cell.angle_gamma   90.00
#
_symmetry.space_group_name_H-M   'P 1'
#
loop_
_entity.id
_entity.type
_entity.pdbx_description
1 polymer ?
#
loop_
_entity_poly.entity_id
_entity_poly.type
_entity_poly.pdbx_seq_one_letter_code
_entity_poly.pdbx_strand_id
1 'polypeptide(L)'
;MNTYRRLLTIRFVRFCALCFLSCGIATTPSFAQAIGSWQTYSSYTICTKNIPVGNRIYALMESKLMAYDTEDSSIHTWDNTSGLNDVTVRDIAYSEEAQRLIIIYDNSNIDLLSVTDDDDVINIAHLKHSSLQGKEINSVSVSGTTAYISTGFGIVLVDMEDAIIPSTYQLNKNVKVSTLLNNYLYISTSDGIWRGDIAENLQDRSKWEQVSADYSPTMMSAFDGRLFFRNSNKIYRSEADGTTFNEIQTFSPKYWNISDGCLMYGTGTYTVMWMNWNTRVAYSSTYSWEQLSKQGNTLWASDGANGLQAYELDPEEHTITLVTPGIHYNSPLHDYSYRLRFAGKRLLVSGGNQNYSTVERLGTAMYLDDGTWTNFDYESASTAFPTERYRDATAIAQDPEDDTHHFVGTARNGIFEFRNGQCVGHIGLENSPLKSILPNSSNPQKYVSADGLCYDAEGNLWMLNCTEGRQDTSIRVRLADGTWTGIPCPEVKDASTLDGIFFDSHGRAWINSRRMSQRGVLMLDYNGTISVSSDDQRYLRSIITNQDGTSYTPEQFYCIAEDALGQIWIGTNQGPFVINDPSQFADADFIFEQVKVNRNDGSGLADYLFSGTPILGMAIDGANRKWFATTSGVYLVSADCQEQIAHFTTENSPMPSDIVFDIAIDDDSGKVFFATDKGVCSYVSDATTALEELKSDSLLVYPNPVAPDYEGPITVRGLTYGSEVKIVSPTGQLIWSGVSNGGTFTWNGCGRNGRRVASGVYIIIASTSDGKKAATARVAIIR
;
A
#
# COMPACT_ATOMS: atom_id res chain seq x y z
N MET A 1 -24.53 -21.87 59.51
CA MET A 1 -23.70 -22.76 58.64
C MET A 1 -24.11 -22.75 57.17
N ASN A 2 -25.34 -22.38 56.81
CA ASN A 2 -25.81 -22.37 55.41
C ASN A 2 -25.46 -21.11 54.59
N THR A 3 -25.09 -20.01 55.21
CA THR A 3 -24.76 -18.74 54.54
C THR A 3 -23.29 -18.71 54.08
N TYR A 4 -22.40 -19.39 54.76
CA TYR A 4 -20.99 -19.50 54.38
C TYR A 4 -20.74 -20.43 53.19
N ARG A 5 -21.55 -21.44 52.98
CA ARG A 5 -21.45 -22.35 51.81
C ARG A 5 -21.87 -21.65 50.49
N ARG A 6 -22.88 -20.74 50.53
CA ARG A 6 -23.30 -20.00 49.31
C ARG A 6 -22.29 -18.93 48.88
N LEU A 7 -21.56 -18.30 49.80
CA LEU A 7 -20.52 -17.34 49.48
C LEU A 7 -19.25 -17.98 48.92
N LEU A 8 -18.87 -19.19 49.33
CA LEU A 8 -17.76 -19.94 48.76
C LEU A 8 -18.08 -20.45 47.34
N THR A 9 -19.29 -20.88 47.08
CA THR A 9 -19.69 -21.39 45.77
C THR A 9 -19.76 -20.26 44.73
N ILE A 10 -20.21 -19.06 45.09
CA ILE A 10 -20.28 -17.90 44.22
C ILE A 10 -18.87 -17.34 43.96
N ARG A 11 -17.93 -17.37 44.91
CA ARG A 11 -16.53 -16.98 44.67
C ARG A 11 -15.79 -18.02 43.82
N PHE A 12 -16.05 -19.28 43.96
CA PHE A 12 -15.44 -20.34 43.16
C PHE A 12 -15.92 -20.31 41.71
N VAL A 13 -17.22 -20.07 41.48
CA VAL A 13 -17.78 -19.93 40.12
C VAL A 13 -17.31 -18.65 39.46
N ARG A 14 -17.12 -17.50 40.17
CA ARG A 14 -16.53 -16.29 39.63
C ARG A 14 -15.02 -16.46 39.36
N PHE A 15 -14.29 -17.20 40.17
CA PHE A 15 -12.89 -17.48 39.93
C PHE A 15 -12.68 -18.45 38.74
N CYS A 16 -13.51 -19.47 38.58
CA CYS A 16 -13.51 -20.32 37.40
C CYS A 16 -13.98 -19.59 36.14
N ALA A 17 -14.96 -18.65 36.22
CA ALA A 17 -15.36 -17.84 35.09
C ALA A 17 -14.26 -16.82 34.64
N LEU A 18 -13.49 -16.25 35.59
CA LEU A 18 -12.34 -15.43 35.26
C LEU A 18 -11.13 -16.23 34.72
N CYS A 19 -10.96 -17.48 35.14
CA CYS A 19 -9.92 -18.37 34.57
C CYS A 19 -10.30 -18.91 33.17
N PHE A 20 -11.60 -18.99 32.84
CA PHE A 20 -12.04 -19.36 31.48
C PHE A 20 -12.06 -18.18 30.50
N LEU A 21 -12.09 -16.91 30.97
CA LEU A 21 -11.94 -15.74 30.10
C LEU A 21 -10.46 -15.37 29.82
N SER A 22 -9.50 -15.96 30.52
CA SER A 22 -8.07 -15.73 30.28
C SER A 22 -7.36 -16.84 29.49
N CYS A 23 -8.09 -17.87 29.04
CA CYS A 23 -7.55 -18.97 28.22
C CYS A 23 -8.19 -19.07 26.83
N GLY A 24 -8.67 -17.96 26.30
CA GLY A 24 -9.30 -17.87 24.98
C GLY A 24 -8.61 -16.93 24.01
N ILE A 25 -7.29 -16.69 24.18
CA ILE A 25 -6.49 -16.30 23.02
C ILE A 25 -6.22 -17.62 22.28
N ALA A 26 -7.15 -18.01 21.42
CA ALA A 26 -6.83 -18.89 20.32
C ALA A 26 -5.75 -18.17 19.52
N THR A 27 -4.50 -18.49 19.77
CA THR A 27 -3.46 -18.26 18.77
C THR A 27 -3.91 -19.07 17.57
N THR A 28 -4.57 -18.41 16.63
CA THR A 28 -4.70 -18.96 15.29
C THR A 28 -3.30 -19.37 14.89
N PRO A 29 -3.05 -20.65 14.56
CA PRO A 29 -1.74 -21.02 14.08
C PRO A 29 -1.49 -20.11 12.86
N SER A 30 -0.47 -19.28 12.93
CA SER A 30 0.02 -18.55 11.77
C SER A 30 0.46 -19.63 10.79
N PHE A 31 -0.43 -20.00 9.87
CA PHE A 31 -0.03 -20.85 8.77
C PHE A 31 1.00 -20.07 7.99
N ALA A 32 2.22 -20.58 7.88
CA ALA A 32 3.24 -20.01 7.03
C ALA A 32 2.62 -19.80 5.63
N GLN A 33 2.57 -18.57 5.16
CA GLN A 33 2.04 -18.26 3.84
C GLN A 33 2.77 -19.08 2.79
N ALA A 34 2.04 -19.56 1.79
CA ALA A 34 2.63 -20.37 0.73
C ALA A 34 3.60 -19.52 -0.10
N ILE A 35 4.72 -20.13 -0.50
CA ILE A 35 5.65 -19.52 -1.45
C ILE A 35 4.88 -19.18 -2.74
N GLY A 36 5.10 -17.98 -3.27
CA GLY A 36 4.38 -17.45 -4.41
C GLY A 36 3.10 -16.67 -4.05
N SER A 37 2.67 -16.66 -2.77
CA SER A 37 1.50 -15.89 -2.36
C SER A 37 1.81 -14.40 -2.27
N TRP A 38 0.80 -13.60 -2.58
CA TRP A 38 0.80 -12.14 -2.51
C TRP A 38 -0.11 -11.65 -1.40
N GLN A 39 0.20 -10.48 -0.87
CA GLN A 39 -0.66 -9.73 0.03
C GLN A 39 -0.51 -8.24 -0.27
N THR A 40 -1.63 -7.52 -0.39
CA THR A 40 -1.69 -6.07 -0.47
C THR A 40 -2.02 -5.49 0.91
N TYR A 41 -1.48 -4.31 1.19
CA TYR A 41 -1.73 -3.58 2.44
C TYR A 41 -2.32 -2.23 2.08
N SER A 42 -3.64 -2.23 1.92
CA SER A 42 -4.40 -1.07 1.50
C SER A 42 -4.86 -0.22 2.68
N SER A 43 -4.98 1.09 2.48
CA SER A 43 -5.54 2.01 3.46
C SER A 43 -7.06 1.93 3.50
N TYR A 44 -7.61 1.88 4.72
CA TYR A 44 -9.05 1.93 5.00
C TYR A 44 -9.35 3.03 6.02
N THR A 45 -8.67 4.18 5.91
CA THR A 45 -8.75 5.25 6.91
C THR A 45 -9.75 6.35 6.55
N ILE A 46 -9.98 6.63 5.25
CA ILE A 46 -10.82 7.74 4.79
C ILE A 46 -12.10 7.20 4.15
N CYS A 47 -13.24 7.38 4.84
CA CYS A 47 -14.54 6.95 4.34
C CYS A 47 -15.17 8.03 3.45
N THR A 48 -15.48 7.69 2.20
CA THR A 48 -16.03 8.63 1.20
C THR A 48 -17.47 8.32 0.81
N LYS A 49 -17.88 7.07 0.86
CA LYS A 49 -19.23 6.61 0.49
C LYS A 49 -19.64 5.41 1.34
N ASN A 50 -20.93 5.29 1.63
CA ASN A 50 -21.48 4.10 2.28
C ASN A 50 -22.84 3.71 1.68
N ILE A 51 -23.14 2.40 1.74
CA ILE A 51 -24.40 1.81 1.27
C ILE A 51 -24.83 0.76 2.30
N PRO A 52 -25.89 1.02 3.09
CA PRO A 52 -26.47 0.01 3.97
C PRO A 52 -27.22 -1.07 3.17
N VAL A 53 -26.93 -2.35 3.45
CA VAL A 53 -27.60 -3.51 2.85
C VAL A 53 -27.83 -4.56 3.93
N GLY A 54 -29.06 -4.74 4.37
CA GLY A 54 -29.36 -5.64 5.48
C GLY A 54 -28.60 -5.26 6.75
N ASN A 55 -27.82 -6.19 7.29
CA ASN A 55 -26.99 -5.97 8.48
C ASN A 55 -25.58 -5.45 8.16
N ARG A 56 -25.25 -5.31 6.88
CA ARG A 56 -23.92 -4.85 6.43
C ARG A 56 -23.96 -3.43 5.90
N ILE A 57 -22.95 -2.66 6.26
CA ILE A 57 -22.71 -1.32 5.72
C ILE A 57 -21.48 -1.40 4.84
N TYR A 58 -21.70 -1.43 3.53
CA TYR A 58 -20.61 -1.37 2.56
C TYR A 58 -20.08 0.05 2.50
N ALA A 59 -18.77 0.21 2.61
CA ALA A 59 -18.12 1.52 2.62
C ALA A 59 -16.98 1.57 1.62
N LEU A 60 -16.91 2.67 0.89
CA LEU A 60 -15.76 3.03 0.05
C LEU A 60 -14.76 3.80 0.92
N MET A 61 -13.65 3.15 1.21
CA MET A 61 -12.57 3.67 2.04
C MET A 61 -11.40 4.10 1.14
N GLU A 62 -11.22 5.41 0.93
CA GLU A 62 -10.38 5.97 -0.14
C GLU A 62 -10.76 5.39 -1.51
N SER A 63 -10.11 4.31 -1.89
CA SER A 63 -10.34 3.58 -3.15
C SER A 63 -10.49 2.08 -2.93
N LYS A 64 -10.90 1.64 -1.73
CA LYS A 64 -11.03 0.23 -1.33
C LYS A 64 -12.42 -0.05 -0.79
N LEU A 65 -12.86 -1.29 -0.91
CA LEU A 65 -14.16 -1.74 -0.41
C LEU A 65 -14.01 -2.38 0.97
N MET A 66 -14.84 -1.94 1.90
CA MET A 66 -15.01 -2.51 3.23
C MET A 66 -16.49 -2.76 3.50
N ALA A 67 -16.82 -3.77 4.28
CA ALA A 67 -18.13 -3.91 4.89
C ALA A 67 -18.02 -4.04 6.41
N TYR A 68 -18.86 -3.32 7.12
CA TYR A 68 -19.05 -3.44 8.56
C TYR A 68 -20.34 -4.17 8.85
N ASP A 69 -20.27 -5.25 9.61
CA ASP A 69 -21.45 -6.00 10.07
C ASP A 69 -21.97 -5.43 11.39
N THR A 70 -23.24 -5.04 11.42
CA THR A 70 -23.86 -4.39 12.60
C THR A 70 -24.28 -5.39 13.69
N GLU A 71 -24.31 -6.70 13.42
CA GLU A 71 -24.69 -7.73 14.39
C GLU A 71 -23.52 -8.09 15.30
N ASP A 72 -22.33 -8.28 14.74
CA ASP A 72 -21.17 -8.76 15.50
C ASP A 72 -19.99 -7.75 15.51
N SER A 73 -20.15 -6.61 14.83
CA SER A 73 -19.13 -5.58 14.67
C SER A 73 -17.89 -6.04 13.91
N SER A 74 -17.98 -7.09 13.12
CA SER A 74 -16.90 -7.55 12.28
C SER A 74 -16.71 -6.65 11.05
N ILE A 75 -15.47 -6.63 10.54
CA ILE A 75 -15.13 -5.91 9.32
C ILE A 75 -14.59 -6.89 8.30
N HIS A 76 -15.15 -6.85 7.11
CA HIS A 76 -14.66 -7.57 5.94
C HIS A 76 -14.10 -6.56 4.93
N THR A 77 -12.96 -6.90 4.29
CA THR A 77 -12.30 -6.05 3.30
C THR A 77 -12.04 -6.82 2.02
N TRP A 78 -12.17 -6.13 0.89
CA TRP A 78 -11.86 -6.69 -0.42
C TRP A 78 -10.80 -5.86 -1.13
N ASP A 79 -9.83 -6.54 -1.71
CA ASP A 79 -8.83 -6.01 -2.61
C ASP A 79 -8.52 -7.01 -3.74
N ASN A 80 -7.53 -6.73 -4.57
CA ASN A 80 -7.15 -7.59 -5.68
C ASN A 80 -6.42 -8.89 -5.27
N THR A 81 -6.18 -9.12 -4.00
CA THR A 81 -5.71 -10.41 -3.45
C THR A 81 -6.82 -11.21 -2.79
N SER A 82 -7.97 -10.59 -2.54
CA SER A 82 -9.12 -11.16 -1.84
C SER A 82 -10.42 -11.19 -2.68
N GLY A 83 -10.31 -11.15 -4.02
CA GLY A 83 -11.43 -11.40 -4.93
C GLY A 83 -11.75 -10.30 -5.93
N LEU A 84 -11.37 -9.03 -5.71
CA LEU A 84 -11.57 -7.97 -6.68
C LEU A 84 -10.60 -8.10 -7.87
N ASN A 85 -10.99 -7.60 -9.03
CA ASN A 85 -10.23 -7.72 -10.26
C ASN A 85 -9.40 -6.47 -10.60
N ASP A 86 -9.43 -5.45 -9.73
CA ASP A 86 -8.61 -4.25 -9.91
C ASP A 86 -8.32 -3.54 -8.56
N VAL A 87 -7.50 -2.50 -8.57
CA VAL A 87 -6.92 -1.90 -7.35
C VAL A 87 -7.70 -0.68 -6.87
N THR A 88 -8.08 0.22 -7.79
CA THR A 88 -8.59 1.55 -7.45
C THR A 88 -10.09 1.63 -7.69
N VAL A 89 -10.88 1.40 -6.66
CA VAL A 89 -12.35 1.54 -6.71
C VAL A 89 -12.70 3.03 -6.71
N ARG A 90 -13.44 3.46 -7.73
CA ARG A 90 -13.90 4.84 -7.91
C ARG A 90 -15.28 5.09 -7.32
N ASP A 91 -16.19 4.14 -7.52
CA ASP A 91 -17.60 4.27 -7.10
C ASP A 91 -18.24 2.90 -6.88
N ILE A 92 -19.29 2.87 -6.06
CA ILE A 92 -20.09 1.68 -5.80
C ILE A 92 -21.58 2.03 -5.87
N ALA A 93 -22.41 1.09 -6.32
CA ALA A 93 -23.87 1.19 -6.25
C ALA A 93 -24.48 -0.20 -6.01
N TYR A 94 -25.71 -0.25 -5.49
CA TYR A 94 -26.36 -1.49 -5.11
C TYR A 94 -27.69 -1.69 -5.85
N SER A 95 -27.93 -2.92 -6.27
CA SER A 95 -29.24 -3.38 -6.77
C SER A 95 -29.87 -4.33 -5.77
N GLU A 96 -31.01 -3.93 -5.21
CA GLU A 96 -31.78 -4.79 -4.34
C GLU A 96 -32.38 -6.00 -5.08
N GLU A 97 -32.79 -5.84 -6.34
CA GLU A 97 -33.38 -6.91 -7.13
C GLU A 97 -32.34 -7.95 -7.57
N ALA A 98 -31.15 -7.51 -7.99
CA ALA A 98 -30.04 -8.41 -8.35
C ALA A 98 -29.24 -8.94 -7.15
N GLN A 99 -29.44 -8.39 -5.95
CA GLN A 99 -28.67 -8.70 -4.74
C GLN A 99 -27.14 -8.58 -4.97
N ARG A 100 -26.72 -7.53 -5.74
CA ARG A 100 -25.33 -7.29 -6.10
C ARG A 100 -24.92 -5.83 -5.92
N LEU A 101 -23.67 -5.63 -5.50
CA LEU A 101 -22.99 -4.37 -5.64
C LEU A 101 -22.29 -4.31 -7.00
N ILE A 102 -22.46 -3.21 -7.73
CA ILE A 102 -21.57 -2.86 -8.84
C ILE A 102 -20.42 -2.03 -8.30
N ILE A 103 -19.21 -2.42 -8.65
CA ILE A 103 -17.95 -1.80 -8.26
C ILE A 103 -17.31 -1.23 -9.52
N ILE A 104 -17.10 0.09 -9.56
CA ILE A 104 -16.54 0.82 -10.68
C ILE A 104 -15.09 1.19 -10.37
N TYR A 105 -14.18 0.91 -11.30
CA TYR A 105 -12.76 1.25 -11.17
C TYR A 105 -12.36 2.44 -12.03
N ASP A 106 -11.27 3.12 -11.64
CA ASP A 106 -10.74 4.27 -12.37
C ASP A 106 -10.31 3.96 -13.81
N ASN A 107 -9.92 2.72 -14.10
CA ASN A 107 -9.54 2.25 -15.43
C ASN A 107 -10.72 1.73 -16.26
N SER A 108 -11.95 1.98 -15.82
CA SER A 108 -13.20 1.54 -16.45
C SER A 108 -13.44 0.03 -16.43
N ASN A 109 -12.74 -0.71 -15.54
CA ASN A 109 -13.14 -2.07 -15.18
C ASN A 109 -14.40 -2.04 -14.32
N ILE A 110 -15.11 -3.16 -14.25
CA ILE A 110 -16.35 -3.30 -13.47
C ILE A 110 -16.35 -4.68 -12.82
N ASP A 111 -16.66 -4.72 -11.52
CA ASP A 111 -16.99 -5.96 -10.81
C ASP A 111 -18.44 -5.92 -10.31
N LEU A 112 -19.03 -7.09 -10.23
CA LEU A 112 -20.32 -7.33 -9.57
C LEU A 112 -20.09 -8.28 -8.40
N LEU A 113 -20.18 -7.75 -7.18
CA LEU A 113 -20.05 -8.51 -5.93
C LEU A 113 -21.42 -8.91 -5.42
N SER A 114 -21.64 -10.20 -5.12
CA SER A 114 -22.82 -10.68 -4.43
C SER A 114 -22.84 -10.18 -2.98
N VAL A 115 -24.00 -9.73 -2.49
CA VAL A 115 -24.14 -9.35 -1.07
C VAL A 115 -24.48 -10.54 -0.16
N THR A 116 -24.69 -11.72 -0.75
CA THR A 116 -25.02 -12.98 -0.03
C THR A 116 -23.86 -13.97 -0.03
N ASP A 117 -22.83 -13.75 -0.86
CA ASP A 117 -21.66 -14.61 -0.97
C ASP A 117 -20.43 -13.74 -1.27
N ASP A 118 -19.56 -13.59 -0.30
CA ASP A 118 -18.38 -12.69 -0.36
C ASP A 118 -17.34 -13.15 -1.40
N ASP A 119 -17.38 -14.41 -1.81
CA ASP A 119 -16.47 -14.99 -2.83
C ASP A 119 -17.04 -14.92 -4.25
N ASP A 120 -18.34 -14.58 -4.41
CA ASP A 120 -18.98 -14.45 -5.72
C ASP A 120 -18.77 -13.04 -6.29
N VAL A 121 -17.67 -12.89 -7.03
CA VAL A 121 -17.29 -11.66 -7.75
C VAL A 121 -17.21 -11.95 -9.24
N ILE A 122 -18.00 -11.26 -10.05
CA ILE A 122 -18.01 -11.40 -11.51
C ILE A 122 -17.37 -10.16 -12.15
N ASN A 123 -16.33 -10.36 -12.96
CA ASN A 123 -15.66 -9.28 -13.67
C ASN A 123 -16.25 -9.01 -15.06
N ILE A 124 -16.50 -7.74 -15.37
CA ILE A 124 -16.95 -7.25 -16.69
C ILE A 124 -15.88 -6.30 -17.24
N ALA A 125 -14.82 -6.85 -17.82
CA ALA A 125 -13.68 -6.09 -18.33
C ALA A 125 -13.85 -5.50 -19.75
N HIS A 126 -15.01 -5.67 -20.38
CA HIS A 126 -15.24 -5.26 -21.77
C HIS A 126 -14.95 -3.78 -22.02
N LEU A 127 -15.39 -2.89 -21.12
CA LEU A 127 -15.15 -1.46 -21.27
C LEU A 127 -13.67 -1.10 -21.08
N LYS A 128 -13.00 -1.69 -20.10
CA LYS A 128 -11.55 -1.55 -19.84
C LYS A 128 -10.73 -1.86 -21.11
N HIS A 129 -11.04 -2.98 -21.77
CA HIS A 129 -10.29 -3.44 -22.93
C HIS A 129 -10.80 -2.87 -24.27
N SER A 130 -11.88 -2.10 -24.27
CA SER A 130 -12.42 -1.48 -25.47
C SER A 130 -11.47 -0.41 -26.02
N SER A 131 -11.47 -0.22 -27.34
CA SER A 131 -10.76 0.87 -28.00
C SER A 131 -11.54 2.18 -28.05
N LEU A 132 -12.71 2.26 -27.39
CA LEU A 132 -13.55 3.44 -27.36
C LEU A 132 -12.82 4.61 -26.68
N GLN A 133 -12.88 5.78 -27.32
CA GLN A 133 -12.40 7.02 -26.70
C GLN A 133 -13.46 7.56 -25.74
N GLY A 134 -13.03 8.19 -24.65
CA GLY A 134 -13.95 8.73 -23.63
C GLY A 134 -14.63 7.63 -22.81
N LYS A 135 -13.96 6.50 -22.59
CA LYS A 135 -14.50 5.39 -21.81
C LYS A 135 -14.43 5.59 -20.29
N GLU A 136 -13.84 6.70 -19.84
CA GLU A 136 -13.85 7.07 -18.43
C GLU A 136 -15.28 7.14 -17.89
N ILE A 137 -15.49 6.51 -16.74
CA ILE A 137 -16.79 6.44 -16.08
C ILE A 137 -16.97 7.67 -15.20
N ASN A 138 -18.04 8.43 -15.41
CA ASN A 138 -18.34 9.64 -14.66
C ASN A 138 -19.25 9.39 -13.45
N SER A 139 -20.24 8.52 -13.60
CA SER A 139 -21.18 8.15 -12.54
C SER A 139 -21.88 6.84 -12.86
N VAL A 140 -22.47 6.22 -11.84
CA VAL A 140 -23.34 5.06 -11.96
C VAL A 140 -24.67 5.35 -11.26
N SER A 141 -25.79 4.93 -11.87
CA SER A 141 -27.10 4.89 -11.26
C SER A 141 -27.73 3.52 -11.50
N VAL A 142 -28.51 3.02 -10.55
CA VAL A 142 -29.14 1.70 -10.62
C VAL A 142 -30.65 1.85 -10.58
N SER A 143 -31.35 1.07 -11.41
CA SER A 143 -32.78 0.95 -11.37
C SER A 143 -33.17 -0.50 -11.72
N GLY A 144 -33.85 -1.19 -10.81
CA GLY A 144 -34.09 -2.62 -10.93
C GLY A 144 -32.76 -3.39 -10.96
N THR A 145 -32.63 -4.32 -11.89
CA THR A 145 -31.39 -5.07 -12.13
C THR A 145 -30.39 -4.35 -13.04
N THR A 146 -30.73 -3.17 -13.60
CA THR A 146 -29.91 -2.45 -14.58
C THR A 146 -29.12 -1.31 -13.95
N ALA A 147 -27.79 -1.34 -14.12
CA ALA A 147 -26.93 -0.20 -13.86
C ALA A 147 -26.71 0.63 -15.15
N TYR A 148 -26.92 1.94 -15.05
CA TYR A 148 -26.69 2.93 -16.10
C TYR A 148 -25.39 3.66 -15.80
N ILE A 149 -24.37 3.38 -16.60
CA ILE A 149 -23.02 3.92 -16.43
C ILE A 149 -22.82 5.10 -17.36
N SER A 150 -22.68 6.29 -16.81
CA SER A 150 -22.40 7.53 -17.55
C SER A 150 -20.92 7.60 -17.90
N THR A 151 -20.59 7.79 -19.17
CA THR A 151 -19.22 7.82 -19.70
C THR A 151 -18.95 9.08 -20.52
N GLY A 152 -17.68 9.31 -20.86
CA GLY A 152 -17.28 10.41 -21.73
C GLY A 152 -17.83 10.33 -23.15
N PHE A 153 -18.35 9.17 -23.61
CA PHE A 153 -18.93 8.99 -24.94
C PHE A 153 -20.46 8.79 -24.95
N GLY A 154 -21.08 8.50 -23.79
CA GLY A 154 -22.51 8.16 -23.70
C GLY A 154 -22.85 7.32 -22.47
N ILE A 155 -23.69 6.30 -22.65
CA ILE A 155 -24.17 5.42 -21.57
C ILE A 155 -23.85 3.95 -21.88
N VAL A 156 -23.37 3.24 -20.89
CA VAL A 156 -23.25 1.78 -20.92
C VAL A 156 -24.27 1.19 -19.94
N LEU A 157 -25.04 0.21 -20.38
CA LEU A 157 -25.96 -0.54 -19.54
C LEU A 157 -25.27 -1.81 -19.07
N VAL A 158 -25.40 -2.11 -17.79
CA VAL A 158 -24.98 -3.40 -17.21
C VAL A 158 -26.18 -4.07 -16.58
N ASP A 159 -26.52 -5.24 -17.04
CA ASP A 159 -27.43 -6.14 -16.32
C ASP A 159 -26.68 -6.80 -15.19
N MET A 160 -27.07 -6.47 -13.95
CA MET A 160 -26.38 -6.92 -12.75
C MET A 160 -26.78 -8.34 -12.34
N GLU A 161 -27.91 -8.87 -12.83
CA GLU A 161 -28.36 -10.24 -12.60
C GLU A 161 -27.62 -11.20 -13.53
N ASP A 162 -27.68 -10.93 -14.84
CA ASP A 162 -27.05 -11.77 -15.88
C ASP A 162 -25.55 -11.47 -16.08
N ALA A 163 -25.02 -10.42 -15.45
CA ALA A 163 -23.62 -9.96 -15.53
C ALA A 163 -23.15 -9.69 -16.98
N ILE A 164 -23.96 -9.01 -17.77
CA ILE A 164 -23.67 -8.67 -19.17
C ILE A 164 -23.83 -7.18 -19.44
N ILE A 165 -23.30 -6.72 -20.58
CA ILE A 165 -23.56 -5.42 -21.16
C ILE A 165 -24.60 -5.59 -22.28
N PRO A 166 -25.91 -5.43 -22.01
CA PRO A 166 -26.94 -5.62 -23.03
C PRO A 166 -26.93 -4.53 -24.10
N SER A 167 -26.50 -3.33 -23.75
CA SER A 167 -26.49 -2.21 -24.69
C SER A 167 -25.47 -1.12 -24.33
N THR A 168 -25.04 -0.39 -25.36
CA THR A 168 -24.16 0.77 -25.22
C THR A 168 -24.68 1.89 -26.14
N TYR A 169 -25.03 3.03 -25.54
CA TYR A 169 -25.53 4.20 -26.28
C TYR A 169 -24.38 5.18 -26.56
N GLN A 170 -23.84 5.13 -27.79
CA GLN A 170 -22.75 6.01 -28.22
C GLN A 170 -23.29 7.34 -28.72
N LEU A 171 -23.42 8.28 -27.79
CA LEU A 171 -24.03 9.59 -28.04
C LEU A 171 -23.04 10.62 -28.61
N ASN A 172 -21.73 10.36 -28.53
CA ASN A 172 -20.64 11.31 -28.75
C ASN A 172 -20.77 12.54 -27.85
N LYS A 173 -21.25 12.34 -26.64
CA LYS A 173 -21.43 13.36 -25.61
C LYS A 173 -20.85 12.84 -24.32
N ASN A 174 -20.11 13.69 -23.61
CA ASN A 174 -19.70 13.42 -22.25
C ASN A 174 -20.93 13.52 -21.33
N VAL A 175 -21.42 12.36 -20.86
CA VAL A 175 -22.53 12.27 -19.93
C VAL A 175 -21.98 12.36 -18.50
N LYS A 176 -22.39 13.37 -17.76
CA LYS A 176 -21.93 13.64 -16.39
C LYS A 176 -22.64 12.75 -15.36
N VAL A 177 -23.97 12.66 -15.49
CA VAL A 177 -24.85 11.88 -14.61
C VAL A 177 -26.09 11.46 -15.38
N SER A 178 -26.64 10.30 -15.01
CA SER A 178 -27.90 9.78 -15.57
C SER A 178 -28.82 9.28 -14.46
N THR A 179 -30.12 9.24 -14.73
CA THR A 179 -31.14 8.65 -13.85
C THR A 179 -32.37 8.27 -14.64
N LEU A 180 -33.05 7.19 -14.22
CA LEU A 180 -34.31 6.76 -14.82
C LEU A 180 -35.50 7.38 -14.05
N LEU A 181 -36.39 8.10 -14.75
CA LEU A 181 -37.66 8.59 -14.21
C LEU A 181 -38.80 8.07 -15.07
N ASN A 182 -39.66 7.26 -14.51
CA ASN A 182 -40.68 6.49 -15.21
C ASN A 182 -40.01 5.67 -16.35
N ASN A 183 -40.42 5.88 -17.61
CA ASN A 183 -39.79 5.21 -18.75
C ASN A 183 -38.72 6.04 -19.47
N TYR A 184 -38.33 7.19 -18.90
CA TYR A 184 -37.36 8.07 -19.55
C TYR A 184 -36.00 8.02 -18.84
N LEU A 185 -34.98 7.71 -19.61
CA LEU A 185 -33.59 7.86 -19.17
C LEU A 185 -33.14 9.31 -19.37
N TYR A 186 -32.94 10.03 -18.28
CA TYR A 186 -32.43 11.39 -18.29
C TYR A 186 -30.92 11.38 -18.18
N ILE A 187 -30.25 12.19 -18.98
CA ILE A 187 -28.82 12.38 -18.96
C ILE A 187 -28.47 13.87 -18.89
N SER A 188 -27.39 14.19 -18.22
CA SER A 188 -26.80 15.53 -18.18
C SER A 188 -25.51 15.56 -18.98
N THR A 189 -25.39 16.54 -19.85
CA THR A 189 -24.21 16.77 -20.68
C THR A 189 -23.78 18.24 -20.57
N SER A 190 -22.72 18.64 -21.29
CA SER A 190 -22.28 20.05 -21.32
C SER A 190 -23.27 20.98 -22.03
N ASP A 191 -24.06 20.45 -22.92
CA ASP A 191 -25.05 21.20 -23.74
C ASP A 191 -26.49 21.05 -23.22
N GLY A 192 -26.69 20.45 -22.03
CA GLY A 192 -27.98 20.44 -21.38
C GLY A 192 -28.43 19.10 -20.82
N ILE A 193 -29.71 19.05 -20.44
CA ILE A 193 -30.41 17.84 -20.03
C ILE A 193 -31.13 17.25 -21.24
N TRP A 194 -30.90 15.95 -21.46
CA TRP A 194 -31.52 15.15 -22.50
C TRP A 194 -32.30 14.00 -21.89
N ARG A 195 -33.30 13.49 -22.60
CA ARG A 195 -33.99 12.25 -22.22
C ARG A 195 -34.26 11.36 -23.43
N GLY A 196 -34.34 10.06 -23.19
CA GLY A 196 -34.78 9.08 -24.19
C GLY A 196 -35.75 8.09 -23.56
N ASP A 197 -36.79 7.70 -24.28
CA ASP A 197 -37.74 6.67 -23.84
C ASP A 197 -37.07 5.31 -23.97
N ILE A 198 -36.93 4.57 -22.85
CA ILE A 198 -36.26 3.25 -22.85
C ILE A 198 -37.02 2.16 -23.63
N ALA A 199 -38.30 2.41 -24.00
CA ALA A 199 -39.05 1.54 -24.90
C ALA A 199 -38.61 1.67 -26.36
N GLU A 200 -37.89 2.75 -26.71
CA GLU A 200 -37.36 3.03 -28.04
C GLU A 200 -35.88 2.53 -28.16
N ASN A 201 -35.41 2.43 -29.40
CA ASN A 201 -34.00 2.14 -29.63
C ASN A 201 -33.09 3.36 -29.37
N LEU A 202 -32.57 3.49 -28.17
CA LEU A 202 -31.73 4.62 -27.75
C LEU A 202 -30.30 4.60 -28.34
N GLN A 203 -29.93 3.59 -29.12
CA GLN A 203 -28.72 3.64 -29.96
C GLN A 203 -28.93 4.63 -31.12
N ASP A 204 -30.17 4.84 -31.54
CA ASP A 204 -30.53 5.91 -32.49
C ASP A 204 -30.60 7.26 -31.78
N ARG A 205 -29.66 8.13 -32.09
CA ARG A 205 -29.55 9.46 -31.47
C ARG A 205 -30.78 10.35 -31.72
N SER A 206 -31.55 10.09 -32.77
CA SER A 206 -32.78 10.83 -33.06
C SER A 206 -33.91 10.58 -32.06
N LYS A 207 -33.76 9.53 -31.23
CA LYS A 207 -34.70 9.18 -30.15
C LYS A 207 -34.42 9.92 -28.84
N TRP A 208 -33.38 10.75 -28.82
CA TRP A 208 -33.06 11.59 -27.67
C TRP A 208 -33.61 13.00 -27.87
N GLU A 209 -34.35 13.45 -26.89
CA GLU A 209 -34.96 14.78 -26.84
C GLU A 209 -34.17 15.67 -25.87
N GLN A 210 -33.82 16.89 -26.30
CA GLN A 210 -33.25 17.89 -25.42
C GLN A 210 -34.34 18.54 -24.58
N VAL A 211 -34.35 18.25 -23.28
CA VAL A 211 -35.33 18.79 -22.34
C VAL A 211 -35.03 20.25 -21.99
N SER A 212 -33.75 20.56 -21.82
CA SER A 212 -33.29 21.91 -21.51
C SER A 212 -31.84 22.10 -21.93
N ALA A 213 -31.52 23.25 -22.51
CA ALA A 213 -30.16 23.70 -22.79
C ALA A 213 -29.57 24.55 -21.64
N ASP A 214 -30.37 24.95 -20.66
CA ASP A 214 -29.99 25.90 -19.63
C ASP A 214 -29.31 25.24 -18.43
N TYR A 215 -29.46 23.94 -18.26
CA TYR A 215 -28.99 23.18 -17.10
C TYR A 215 -28.04 22.06 -17.48
N SER A 216 -26.92 21.97 -16.76
CA SER A 216 -25.90 20.96 -16.95
C SER A 216 -25.44 20.36 -15.58
N PRO A 217 -26.37 19.69 -14.88
CA PRO A 217 -26.14 19.22 -13.53
C PRO A 217 -25.02 18.15 -13.42
N THR A 218 -24.36 18.12 -12.27
CA THR A 218 -23.42 17.06 -11.88
C THR A 218 -24.00 16.12 -10.81
N MET A 219 -25.14 16.52 -10.22
CA MET A 219 -25.92 15.71 -9.27
C MET A 219 -27.36 15.74 -9.75
N MET A 220 -27.94 14.57 -10.00
CA MET A 220 -29.30 14.43 -10.51
C MET A 220 -29.84 13.06 -10.12
N SER A 221 -31.07 13.02 -9.61
CA SER A 221 -31.77 11.80 -9.25
C SER A 221 -33.26 11.89 -9.49
N ALA A 222 -33.85 10.79 -9.88
CA ALA A 222 -35.29 10.60 -9.83
C ALA A 222 -35.70 10.24 -8.40
N PHE A 223 -36.66 10.97 -7.84
CA PHE A 223 -37.16 10.71 -6.50
C PHE A 223 -38.67 11.03 -6.44
N ASP A 224 -39.46 10.08 -5.99
CA ASP A 224 -40.92 10.17 -5.81
C ASP A 224 -41.62 10.81 -7.00
N GLY A 225 -41.36 10.27 -8.22
CA GLY A 225 -41.97 10.72 -9.47
C GLY A 225 -41.54 12.09 -9.98
N ARG A 226 -40.45 12.63 -9.49
CA ARG A 226 -39.87 13.92 -9.87
C ARG A 226 -38.38 13.80 -10.13
N LEU A 227 -37.85 14.64 -10.98
CA LEU A 227 -36.42 14.83 -11.18
C LEU A 227 -35.92 15.93 -10.23
N PHE A 228 -34.94 15.62 -9.44
CA PHE A 228 -34.20 16.56 -8.58
C PHE A 228 -32.78 16.70 -9.11
N PHE A 229 -32.25 17.91 -9.14
CA PHE A 229 -30.86 18.11 -9.55
C PHE A 229 -30.27 19.41 -9.01
N ARG A 230 -28.92 19.41 -8.92
CA ARG A 230 -28.14 20.61 -8.63
C ARG A 230 -27.57 21.19 -9.92
N ASN A 231 -27.81 22.46 -10.17
CA ASN A 231 -27.13 23.22 -11.21
C ASN A 231 -26.46 24.45 -10.59
N SER A 232 -25.15 24.56 -10.68
CA SER A 232 -24.37 25.58 -9.95
C SER A 232 -24.62 25.53 -8.44
N ASN A 233 -25.08 26.61 -7.82
CA ASN A 233 -25.44 26.73 -6.41
C ASN A 233 -26.96 26.69 -6.14
N LYS A 234 -27.72 26.08 -7.02
CA LYS A 234 -29.16 25.99 -6.92
C LYS A 234 -29.66 24.57 -7.09
N ILE A 235 -30.70 24.23 -6.35
CA ILE A 235 -31.43 22.97 -6.43
C ILE A 235 -32.71 23.18 -7.16
N TYR A 236 -32.99 22.31 -8.12
CA TYR A 236 -34.20 22.32 -8.96
C TYR A 236 -34.97 21.01 -8.76
N ARG A 237 -36.28 21.13 -8.94
CA ARG A 237 -37.19 19.97 -8.96
C ARG A 237 -38.10 20.09 -10.19
N SER A 238 -38.35 18.96 -10.88
CA SER A 238 -39.30 18.95 -12.00
C SER A 238 -40.73 18.93 -11.52
N GLU A 239 -41.65 19.39 -12.41
CA GLU A 239 -43.05 19.01 -12.34
C GLU A 239 -43.24 17.53 -12.71
N ALA A 240 -44.51 17.03 -12.72
CA ALA A 240 -44.81 15.63 -13.02
C ALA A 240 -44.45 15.22 -14.47
N ASP A 241 -44.35 16.21 -15.36
CA ASP A 241 -43.96 16.01 -16.76
C ASP A 241 -42.48 15.67 -16.95
N GLY A 242 -41.65 15.85 -15.91
CA GLY A 242 -40.22 15.64 -15.96
C GLY A 242 -39.46 16.68 -16.82
N THR A 243 -40.12 17.70 -17.34
CA THR A 243 -39.54 18.66 -18.30
C THR A 243 -39.59 20.11 -17.84
N THR A 244 -40.54 20.47 -16.97
CA THR A 244 -40.66 21.78 -16.37
C THR A 244 -39.93 21.82 -15.02
N PHE A 245 -38.96 22.71 -14.86
CA PHE A 245 -38.09 22.78 -13.69
C PHE A 245 -38.30 24.04 -12.87
N ASN A 246 -38.45 23.87 -11.55
CA ASN A 246 -38.60 24.97 -10.60
C ASN A 246 -37.41 24.99 -9.63
N GLU A 247 -36.83 26.17 -9.40
CA GLU A 247 -35.86 26.38 -8.32
C GLU A 247 -36.56 26.21 -6.97
N ILE A 248 -36.04 25.33 -6.13
CA ILE A 248 -36.61 25.06 -4.81
C ILE A 248 -35.71 25.54 -3.66
N GLN A 249 -34.44 25.76 -3.93
CA GLN A 249 -33.49 26.23 -2.95
C GLN A 249 -32.22 26.77 -3.61
N THR A 250 -31.69 27.87 -3.08
CA THR A 250 -30.30 28.30 -3.35
C THR A 250 -29.39 27.62 -2.33
N PHE A 251 -28.63 26.62 -2.79
CA PHE A 251 -27.81 25.77 -1.93
C PHE A 251 -26.78 25.00 -2.75
N SER A 252 -25.55 24.83 -2.22
CA SER A 252 -24.50 24.07 -2.87
C SER A 252 -24.13 22.85 -2.03
N PRO A 253 -24.79 21.69 -2.24
CA PRO A 253 -24.50 20.49 -1.47
C PRO A 253 -23.12 19.93 -1.79
N LYS A 254 -22.49 19.36 -0.77
CA LYS A 254 -21.26 18.58 -0.87
C LYS A 254 -21.58 17.13 -1.27
N TYR A 255 -22.68 16.59 -0.74
CA TYR A 255 -23.13 15.22 -1.02
C TYR A 255 -24.60 15.18 -1.47
N TRP A 256 -24.95 14.06 -2.11
CA TRP A 256 -26.27 13.81 -2.70
C TRP A 256 -26.51 12.31 -2.73
N ASN A 257 -27.54 11.83 -2.06
CA ASN A 257 -27.83 10.40 -1.95
C ASN A 257 -29.32 10.10 -1.79
N ILE A 258 -29.75 8.93 -2.30
CA ILE A 258 -31.05 8.35 -2.01
C ILE A 258 -30.82 7.05 -1.24
N SER A 259 -31.41 6.95 -0.07
CA SER A 259 -31.42 5.69 0.71
C SER A 259 -32.66 5.64 1.60
N ASP A 260 -33.17 4.42 1.83
CA ASP A 260 -34.36 4.15 2.67
C ASP A 260 -35.52 5.11 2.37
N GLY A 261 -35.85 5.25 1.08
CA GLY A 261 -36.96 6.08 0.62
C GLY A 261 -36.84 7.58 0.86
N CYS A 262 -35.64 8.08 1.13
CA CYS A 262 -35.36 9.50 1.35
C CYS A 262 -34.30 10.02 0.38
N LEU A 263 -34.51 11.22 -0.18
CA LEU A 263 -33.47 11.98 -0.86
C LEU A 263 -32.77 12.90 0.13
N MET A 264 -31.47 12.74 0.29
CA MET A 264 -30.63 13.53 1.20
C MET A 264 -29.56 14.30 0.42
N TYR A 265 -29.37 15.56 0.82
CA TYR A 265 -28.22 16.35 0.35
C TYR A 265 -27.83 17.38 1.43
N GLY A 266 -26.57 17.71 1.47
CA GLY A 266 -26.10 18.64 2.52
C GLY A 266 -24.73 19.22 2.26
N THR A 267 -24.39 20.18 3.12
CA THR A 267 -23.03 20.62 3.39
C THR A 267 -22.55 19.93 4.66
N GLY A 268 -21.29 20.15 5.06
CA GLY A 268 -20.81 19.57 6.31
C GLY A 268 -21.65 19.84 7.57
N THR A 269 -22.35 20.97 7.62
CA THR A 269 -23.06 21.41 8.83
C THR A 269 -24.58 21.48 8.67
N TYR A 270 -25.11 21.11 7.51
CA TYR A 270 -26.54 21.25 7.22
C TYR A 270 -26.98 20.18 6.22
N THR A 271 -27.99 19.39 6.60
CA THR A 271 -28.56 18.31 5.81
C THR A 271 -30.04 18.59 5.54
N VAL A 272 -30.44 18.46 4.30
CA VAL A 272 -31.84 18.45 3.88
C VAL A 272 -32.23 17.03 3.52
N MET A 273 -33.31 16.54 4.12
CA MET A 273 -33.88 15.22 3.86
C MET A 273 -35.31 15.38 3.33
N TRP A 274 -35.55 14.89 2.12
CA TRP A 274 -36.88 14.79 1.52
C TRP A 274 -37.47 13.42 1.79
N MET A 275 -38.64 13.40 2.42
CA MET A 275 -39.41 12.17 2.72
C MET A 275 -40.29 11.78 1.52
N ASN A 276 -40.70 12.75 0.74
CA ASN A 276 -41.41 12.65 -0.53
C ASN A 276 -41.20 13.96 -1.34
N TRP A 277 -41.70 14.03 -2.58
CA TRP A 277 -41.47 15.19 -3.44
C TRP A 277 -41.96 16.55 -2.87
N ASN A 278 -42.78 16.54 -1.83
CA ASN A 278 -43.37 17.75 -1.22
C ASN A 278 -43.02 17.99 0.25
N THR A 279 -42.47 16.99 0.94
CA THR A 279 -42.18 17.07 2.38
C THR A 279 -40.69 16.91 2.62
N ARG A 280 -40.10 17.91 3.28
CA ARG A 280 -38.68 17.88 3.68
C ARG A 280 -38.47 18.35 5.12
N VAL A 281 -37.41 17.85 5.72
CA VAL A 281 -36.91 18.30 7.01
C VAL A 281 -35.44 18.70 6.84
N ALA A 282 -35.01 19.65 7.65
CA ALA A 282 -33.62 20.09 7.68
C ALA A 282 -33.02 19.85 9.06
N TYR A 283 -31.81 19.33 9.07
CA TYR A 283 -31.05 19.06 10.28
C TYR A 283 -29.78 19.88 10.28
N SER A 284 -29.44 20.45 11.43
CA SER A 284 -28.16 21.12 11.64
C SER A 284 -27.20 20.16 12.33
N SER A 285 -25.96 20.16 11.91
CA SER A 285 -24.88 19.33 12.47
C SER A 285 -23.62 20.16 12.65
N THR A 286 -22.80 19.78 13.60
CA THR A 286 -21.42 20.27 13.75
C THR A 286 -20.41 19.46 12.95
N TYR A 287 -20.87 18.38 12.29
CA TYR A 287 -20.03 17.41 11.57
C TYR A 287 -20.00 17.71 10.07
N SER A 288 -18.92 17.34 9.41
CA SER A 288 -18.70 17.60 7.98
C SER A 288 -18.60 16.28 7.22
N TRP A 289 -19.74 15.71 6.82
CA TRP A 289 -19.81 14.43 6.14
C TRP A 289 -19.50 14.52 4.64
N GLU A 290 -18.91 13.45 4.10
CA GLU A 290 -18.76 13.23 2.65
C GLU A 290 -20.05 12.69 2.05
N GLN A 291 -20.76 11.80 2.79
CA GLN A 291 -22.06 11.26 2.43
C GLN A 291 -22.84 10.78 3.66
N LEU A 292 -24.17 10.84 3.58
CA LEU A 292 -25.10 10.21 4.52
C LEU A 292 -25.96 9.17 3.81
N SER A 293 -26.22 8.06 4.50
CA SER A 293 -27.23 7.06 4.12
C SER A 293 -28.13 6.77 5.32
N LYS A 294 -29.43 6.56 5.06
CA LYS A 294 -30.41 6.26 6.11
C LYS A 294 -30.76 4.79 6.10
N GLN A 295 -30.95 4.23 7.29
CA GLN A 295 -31.48 2.89 7.49
C GLN A 295 -32.33 2.89 8.77
N GLY A 296 -33.65 2.85 8.63
CA GLY A 296 -34.55 3.07 9.77
C GLY A 296 -34.35 4.44 10.42
N ASN A 297 -34.05 4.46 11.72
CA ASN A 297 -33.68 5.68 12.44
C ASN A 297 -32.18 5.89 12.56
N THR A 298 -31.37 5.04 11.95
CA THR A 298 -29.91 5.21 11.93
C THR A 298 -29.48 5.95 10.67
N LEU A 299 -28.61 6.94 10.84
CA LEU A 299 -27.88 7.59 9.76
C LEU A 299 -26.44 7.09 9.78
N TRP A 300 -26.03 6.50 8.67
CA TRP A 300 -24.65 6.10 8.43
C TRP A 300 -23.92 7.22 7.69
N ALA A 301 -22.85 7.71 8.30
CA ALA A 301 -22.07 8.81 7.75
C ALA A 301 -20.69 8.34 7.30
N SER A 302 -20.33 8.71 6.08
CA SER A 302 -18.95 8.70 5.62
C SER A 302 -18.33 10.04 6.04
N ASP A 303 -17.42 10.03 7.02
CA ASP A 303 -16.89 11.25 7.62
C ASP A 303 -15.37 11.43 7.36
N GLY A 304 -14.97 11.16 6.12
CA GLY A 304 -13.57 11.32 5.73
C GLY A 304 -12.62 10.55 6.66
N ALA A 305 -11.63 11.24 7.21
CA ALA A 305 -10.64 10.66 8.11
C ALA A 305 -11.21 10.15 9.46
N ASN A 306 -12.45 10.54 9.82
CA ASN A 306 -13.13 9.98 10.99
C ASN A 306 -13.79 8.62 10.69
N GLY A 307 -13.67 8.12 9.46
CA GLY A 307 -14.15 6.80 9.05
C GLY A 307 -15.65 6.71 8.83
N LEU A 308 -16.18 5.51 8.98
CA LEU A 308 -17.62 5.24 8.96
C LEU A 308 -18.20 5.45 10.36
N GLN A 309 -19.27 6.23 10.47
CA GLN A 309 -19.91 6.56 11.75
C GLN A 309 -21.40 6.27 11.73
N ALA A 310 -21.99 5.97 12.87
CA ALA A 310 -23.44 5.84 13.02
C ALA A 310 -24.01 6.94 13.95
N TYR A 311 -25.13 7.50 13.52
CA TYR A 311 -25.89 8.51 14.26
C TYR A 311 -27.32 8.05 14.43
N GLU A 312 -27.92 8.37 15.57
CA GLU A 312 -29.35 8.22 15.80
C GLU A 312 -30.07 9.48 15.37
N LEU A 313 -31.11 9.30 14.56
CA LEU A 313 -31.99 10.36 14.10
C LEU A 313 -33.21 10.45 15.01
N ASP A 314 -33.41 11.57 15.68
CA ASP A 314 -34.68 11.89 16.37
C ASP A 314 -35.55 12.72 15.41
N PRO A 315 -36.64 12.13 14.86
CA PRO A 315 -37.49 12.84 13.92
C PRO A 315 -38.44 13.87 14.60
N GLU A 316 -38.67 13.77 15.92
CA GLU A 316 -39.53 14.70 16.66
C GLU A 316 -38.78 15.95 17.07
N GLU A 317 -37.60 15.80 17.64
CA GLU A 317 -36.73 16.91 18.06
C GLU A 317 -35.86 17.45 16.91
N HIS A 318 -35.86 16.81 15.75
CA HIS A 318 -35.00 17.14 14.60
C HIS A 318 -33.51 17.18 14.95
N THR A 319 -33.05 16.22 15.78
CA THR A 319 -31.66 16.13 16.22
C THR A 319 -30.97 14.89 15.67
N ILE A 320 -29.65 14.96 15.56
CA ILE A 320 -28.77 13.88 15.15
C ILE A 320 -27.71 13.69 16.23
N THR A 321 -27.65 12.49 16.81
CA THR A 321 -26.73 12.17 17.91
C THR A 321 -25.77 11.06 17.50
N LEU A 322 -24.45 11.27 17.67
CA LEU A 322 -23.44 10.26 17.40
C LEU A 322 -23.63 9.06 18.36
N VAL A 323 -23.79 7.87 17.79
CA VAL A 323 -23.96 6.61 18.52
C VAL A 323 -22.70 5.74 18.42
N THR A 324 -22.16 5.60 17.24
CA THR A 324 -20.95 4.82 17.02
C THR A 324 -19.89 5.72 16.40
N PRO A 325 -18.80 6.01 17.12
CA PRO A 325 -17.67 6.76 16.57
C PRO A 325 -16.91 5.95 15.53
N GLY A 326 -15.96 6.57 14.86
CA GLY A 326 -15.25 6.09 13.70
C GLY A 326 -14.91 4.60 13.69
N ILE A 327 -15.51 3.90 12.73
CA ILE A 327 -15.25 2.49 12.43
C ILE A 327 -14.13 2.48 11.40
N HIS A 328 -12.99 1.89 11.77
CA HIS A 328 -11.81 1.76 10.93
C HIS A 328 -11.32 0.32 10.94
N TYR A 329 -10.79 -0.12 9.80
CA TYR A 329 -9.97 -1.32 9.75
C TYR A 329 -8.52 -0.97 10.09
N ASN A 330 -7.81 -1.83 10.84
CA ASN A 330 -6.38 -1.62 11.11
C ASN A 330 -5.59 -1.76 9.81
N SER A 331 -5.06 -0.65 9.33
CA SER A 331 -4.45 -0.54 8.01
C SER A 331 -3.38 0.54 7.97
N PRO A 332 -2.57 0.60 6.89
CA PRO A 332 -1.72 1.75 6.60
C PRO A 332 -2.49 3.06 6.65
N LEU A 333 -1.80 4.15 7.01
CA LEU A 333 -2.43 5.47 7.07
C LEU A 333 -2.91 5.96 5.70
N HIS A 334 -2.12 5.69 4.64
CA HIS A 334 -2.40 6.07 3.26
C HIS A 334 -1.88 5.04 2.26
N ASP A 335 -2.46 5.00 1.06
CA ASP A 335 -2.04 4.16 -0.07
C ASP A 335 -0.86 4.75 -0.85
N TYR A 336 0.14 5.28 -0.17
CA TYR A 336 1.42 5.65 -0.78
C TYR A 336 2.58 5.35 0.16
N SER A 337 3.64 4.79 -0.39
CA SER A 337 4.84 4.42 0.34
C SER A 337 6.07 4.79 -0.49
N TYR A 338 7.18 5.10 0.19
CA TYR A 338 8.38 5.57 -0.48
C TYR A 338 9.63 4.83 -0.02
N ARG A 339 9.81 4.63 1.30
CA ARG A 339 10.94 3.88 1.87
C ARG A 339 10.44 2.80 2.79
N LEU A 340 11.12 1.66 2.72
CA LEU A 340 10.92 0.49 3.56
C LEU A 340 12.21 0.15 4.30
N ARG A 341 12.10 -0.20 5.56
CA ARG A 341 13.25 -0.66 6.36
C ARG A 341 12.79 -1.61 7.46
N PHE A 342 13.54 -2.65 7.70
CA PHE A 342 13.32 -3.48 8.88
C PHE A 342 14.08 -2.93 10.10
N ALA A 343 13.40 -2.96 11.27
CA ALA A 343 13.98 -2.79 12.59
C ALA A 343 13.57 -4.01 13.42
N GLY A 344 14.49 -4.96 13.57
CA GLY A 344 14.14 -6.29 14.05
C GLY A 344 13.10 -6.95 13.13
N LYS A 345 11.91 -7.28 13.67
CA LYS A 345 10.82 -7.91 12.91
C LYS A 345 9.80 -6.89 12.35
N ARG A 346 9.92 -5.62 12.73
CA ARG A 346 8.99 -4.56 12.31
C ARG A 346 9.39 -3.99 10.96
N LEU A 347 8.45 -3.92 10.05
CA LEU A 347 8.62 -3.20 8.81
C LEU A 347 8.25 -1.73 9.03
N LEU A 348 9.23 -0.85 8.97
CA LEU A 348 9.05 0.59 9.02
C LEU A 348 8.76 1.12 7.60
N VAL A 349 7.76 1.99 7.48
CA VAL A 349 7.32 2.55 6.19
C VAL A 349 7.21 4.06 6.31
N SER A 350 7.84 4.81 5.38
CA SER A 350 7.61 6.23 5.20
C SER A 350 7.01 6.53 3.82
N GLY A 351 6.06 7.47 3.75
CA GLY A 351 5.32 7.81 2.54
C GLY A 351 5.67 9.18 1.95
N GLY A 352 6.61 9.91 2.56
CA GLY A 352 7.03 11.21 2.08
C GLY A 352 7.88 11.14 0.82
N ASN A 353 7.95 12.26 0.12
CA ASN A 353 8.71 12.38 -1.12
C ASN A 353 9.70 13.54 -1.03
N GLN A 354 10.94 13.31 -1.42
CA GLN A 354 11.97 14.35 -1.52
C GLN A 354 11.86 15.22 -2.77
N ASN A 355 10.86 15.03 -3.60
CA ASN A 355 10.71 15.85 -4.80
C ASN A 355 10.05 17.19 -4.47
N TYR A 356 10.86 18.25 -4.33
CA TYR A 356 10.43 19.61 -3.99
C TYR A 356 9.35 20.22 -4.90
N SER A 357 9.12 19.65 -6.07
CA SER A 357 8.11 20.16 -7.01
C SER A 357 6.71 19.61 -6.77
N THR A 358 6.57 18.58 -5.97
CA THR A 358 5.33 17.83 -5.89
C THR A 358 4.85 17.66 -4.49
N VAL A 359 4.84 18.51 -3.58
CA VAL A 359 3.84 18.23 -2.57
C VAL A 359 4.23 18.23 -1.11
N GLU A 360 3.56 18.96 -0.41
CA GLU A 360 3.31 18.92 1.01
C GLU A 360 2.35 17.77 1.37
N ARG A 361 2.76 16.50 1.19
CA ARG A 361 1.99 15.35 1.65
C ARG A 361 1.88 15.37 3.16
N LEU A 362 0.71 15.05 3.70
CA LEU A 362 0.54 14.82 5.13
C LEU A 362 1.56 13.80 5.62
N GLY A 363 2.09 14.01 6.81
CA GLY A 363 3.10 13.13 7.38
C GLY A 363 2.59 11.70 7.44
N THR A 364 3.23 10.84 6.69
CA THR A 364 2.89 9.42 6.59
C THR A 364 4.11 8.64 6.99
N ALA A 365 4.08 8.10 8.19
CA ALA A 365 5.04 7.14 8.69
C ALA A 365 4.29 6.12 9.55
N MET A 366 4.72 4.88 9.53
CA MET A 366 4.04 3.77 10.18
C MET A 366 4.94 2.56 10.29
N TYR A 367 4.55 1.58 11.09
CA TYR A 367 5.18 0.27 11.05
C TYR A 367 4.15 -0.86 11.07
N LEU A 368 4.56 -1.99 10.49
CA LEU A 368 3.85 -3.27 10.53
C LEU A 368 4.57 -4.21 11.49
N ASP A 369 3.85 -4.73 12.49
CA ASP A 369 4.33 -5.70 13.46
C ASP A 369 3.30 -6.82 13.61
N ASP A 370 3.68 -8.05 13.26
CA ASP A 370 2.82 -9.24 13.31
C ASP A 370 1.40 -9.02 12.76
N GLY A 371 1.32 -8.40 11.56
CA GLY A 371 0.05 -8.12 10.87
C GLY A 371 -0.71 -6.90 11.36
N THR A 372 -0.21 -6.19 12.37
CA THR A 372 -0.83 -5.00 12.94
C THR A 372 -0.08 -3.74 12.56
N TRP A 373 -0.81 -2.74 12.02
CA TRP A 373 -0.28 -1.44 11.68
C TRP A 373 -0.35 -0.48 12.86
N THR A 374 0.74 0.24 13.10
CA THR A 374 0.78 1.41 13.98
C THR A 374 1.15 2.63 13.15
N ASN A 375 0.26 3.62 13.14
CA ASN A 375 0.41 4.84 12.37
C ASN A 375 0.92 5.98 13.25
N PHE A 376 1.86 6.77 12.74
CA PHE A 376 2.32 8.02 13.32
C PHE A 376 1.59 9.16 12.62
N ASP A 377 0.41 9.51 13.11
CA ASP A 377 -0.55 10.33 12.40
C ASP A 377 -0.29 11.84 12.54
N TYR A 378 -0.87 12.58 11.60
CA TYR A 378 -0.79 14.04 11.57
C TYR A 378 -1.51 14.69 12.74
N GLU A 379 -2.59 14.12 13.24
CA GLU A 379 -3.41 14.70 14.30
C GLU A 379 -2.64 14.70 15.63
N SER A 380 -1.99 13.60 15.98
CA SER A 380 -1.10 13.50 17.14
C SER A 380 0.02 14.54 17.07
N ALA A 381 0.68 14.65 15.92
CA ALA A 381 1.78 15.60 15.73
C ALA A 381 1.28 17.06 15.78
N SER A 382 0.18 17.39 15.13
CA SER A 382 -0.36 18.76 15.09
C SER A 382 -0.96 19.19 16.43
N THR A 383 -1.47 18.26 17.22
CA THR A 383 -1.95 18.54 18.58
C THR A 383 -0.79 18.83 19.53
N ALA A 384 0.27 18.01 19.47
CA ALA A 384 1.46 18.19 20.30
C ALA A 384 2.28 19.43 19.90
N PHE A 385 2.39 19.71 18.59
CA PHE A 385 3.20 20.80 18.02
C PHE A 385 2.43 21.58 16.96
N PRO A 386 1.45 22.43 17.34
CA PRO A 386 0.52 23.07 16.38
C PRO A 386 1.18 24.11 15.46
N THR A 387 2.39 24.58 15.78
CA THR A 387 3.17 25.50 14.93
C THR A 387 4.03 24.78 13.90
N GLU A 388 4.27 23.48 14.12
CA GLU A 388 5.09 22.65 13.25
C GLU A 388 4.25 21.92 12.22
N ARG A 389 4.88 21.54 11.10
CA ARG A 389 4.18 20.92 9.98
C ARG A 389 4.69 19.49 9.81
N TYR A 390 3.99 18.53 10.35
CA TYR A 390 4.28 17.12 10.09
C TYR A 390 3.87 16.75 8.67
N ARG A 391 4.82 16.90 7.73
CA ARG A 391 4.62 16.64 6.30
C ARG A 391 5.88 16.08 5.68
N ASP A 392 5.72 15.39 4.54
CA ASP A 392 6.81 14.81 3.76
C ASP A 392 7.77 13.96 4.63
N ALA A 393 7.22 13.00 5.38
CA ALA A 393 7.99 12.05 6.18
C ALA A 393 8.80 11.14 5.24
N THR A 394 10.12 11.34 5.17
CA THR A 394 11.02 10.66 4.22
C THR A 394 11.83 9.55 4.83
N ALA A 395 11.99 9.56 6.14
CA ALA A 395 12.78 8.58 6.87
C ALA A 395 12.13 8.24 8.20
N ILE A 396 12.33 7.02 8.66
CA ILE A 396 11.89 6.54 9.97
C ILE A 396 12.98 5.65 10.58
N ALA A 397 13.24 5.84 11.87
CA ALA A 397 14.14 4.99 12.65
C ALA A 397 13.50 4.59 13.96
N GLN A 398 13.66 3.34 14.36
CA GLN A 398 13.27 2.80 15.66
C GLN A 398 14.48 2.76 16.58
N ASP A 399 14.32 3.17 17.82
CA ASP A 399 15.34 3.05 18.85
C ASP A 399 15.66 1.56 19.10
N PRO A 400 16.93 1.14 18.98
CA PRO A 400 17.28 -0.28 19.15
C PRO A 400 17.09 -0.80 20.57
N GLU A 401 17.05 0.08 21.59
CA GLU A 401 16.86 -0.29 23.00
C GLU A 401 15.39 -0.11 23.48
N ASP A 402 14.58 0.66 22.74
CA ASP A 402 13.17 0.92 23.07
C ASP A 402 12.31 0.85 21.80
N ASP A 403 11.72 -0.30 21.55
CA ASP A 403 10.90 -0.58 20.38
C ASP A 403 9.59 0.22 20.32
N THR A 404 9.24 0.96 21.37
CA THR A 404 8.12 1.91 21.38
C THR A 404 8.53 3.32 20.95
N HIS A 405 9.82 3.58 20.81
CA HIS A 405 10.40 4.89 20.52
C HIS A 405 10.88 5.00 19.06
N HIS A 406 10.37 5.99 18.36
CA HIS A 406 10.64 6.20 16.94
C HIS A 406 10.97 7.65 16.63
N PHE A 407 11.81 7.86 15.62
CA PHE A 407 12.11 9.16 15.05
C PHE A 407 11.68 9.18 13.58
N VAL A 408 10.93 10.20 13.20
CA VAL A 408 10.45 10.40 11.84
C VAL A 408 11.08 11.66 11.27
N GLY A 409 11.94 11.51 10.30
CA GLY A 409 12.58 12.59 9.58
C GLY A 409 11.69 13.10 8.46
N THR A 410 11.75 14.41 8.22
CA THR A 410 10.97 15.06 7.17
C THR A 410 11.86 15.80 6.19
N ALA A 411 11.38 15.96 4.96
CA ALA A 411 12.12 16.69 3.93
C ALA A 411 12.33 18.18 4.28
N ARG A 412 11.53 18.75 5.21
CA ARG A 412 11.51 20.21 5.43
C ARG A 412 11.37 20.67 6.87
N ASN A 413 10.80 19.87 7.77
CA ASN A 413 10.38 20.33 9.11
C ASN A 413 11.11 19.61 10.25
N GLY A 414 12.35 19.18 10.04
CA GLY A 414 13.13 18.49 11.07
C GLY A 414 12.64 17.08 11.36
N ILE A 415 12.69 16.69 12.61
CA ILE A 415 12.39 15.33 13.08
C ILE A 415 11.25 15.38 14.10
N PHE A 416 10.29 14.49 13.97
CA PHE A 416 9.24 14.26 14.96
C PHE A 416 9.57 12.98 15.74
N GLU A 417 9.40 13.05 17.07
CA GLU A 417 9.67 11.96 17.99
C GLU A 417 8.34 11.35 18.46
N PHE A 418 8.22 10.03 18.34
CA PHE A 418 7.02 9.29 18.74
C PHE A 418 7.34 8.23 19.77
N ARG A 419 6.44 8.07 20.76
CA ARG A 419 6.46 6.94 21.70
C ARG A 419 5.06 6.33 21.77
N ASN A 420 4.99 5.00 21.66
CA ASN A 420 3.72 4.28 21.63
C ASN A 420 2.72 4.88 20.61
N GLY A 421 3.19 5.28 19.41
CA GLY A 421 2.38 5.88 18.37
C GLY A 421 1.99 7.35 18.60
N GLN A 422 2.30 7.96 19.76
CA GLN A 422 1.97 9.34 20.07
C GLN A 422 3.16 10.27 19.87
N CYS A 423 2.96 11.43 19.27
CA CYS A 423 3.99 12.44 19.10
C CYS A 423 4.34 13.09 20.44
N VAL A 424 5.61 12.97 20.86
CA VAL A 424 6.12 13.46 22.16
C VAL A 424 7.20 14.52 22.03
N GLY A 425 7.79 14.71 20.84
CA GLY A 425 8.89 15.63 20.62
C GLY A 425 8.98 16.13 19.18
N HIS A 426 9.59 17.31 19.03
CA HIS A 426 10.01 17.86 17.75
C HIS A 426 11.45 18.37 17.85
N ILE A 427 12.30 17.98 16.91
CA ILE A 427 13.71 18.35 16.82
C ILE A 427 13.91 19.23 15.58
N GLY A 428 14.23 20.49 15.80
CA GLY A 428 14.39 21.49 14.75
C GLY A 428 15.51 22.50 15.04
N LEU A 429 15.42 23.69 14.48
CA LEU A 429 16.46 24.73 14.58
C LEU A 429 16.71 25.21 16.02
N GLU A 430 15.67 25.22 16.88
CA GLU A 430 15.73 25.87 18.18
C GLU A 430 16.36 24.99 19.27
N ASN A 431 16.29 23.67 19.10
CA ASN A 431 16.67 22.71 20.12
C ASN A 431 17.70 21.66 19.63
N SER A 432 18.31 21.88 18.46
CA SER A 432 19.29 20.95 17.89
C SER A 432 20.33 21.70 17.03
N PRO A 433 21.43 21.06 16.62
CA PRO A 433 22.39 21.62 15.70
C PRO A 433 21.95 21.60 14.23
N LEU A 434 20.74 21.12 13.92
CA LEU A 434 20.19 21.11 12.55
C LEU A 434 20.13 22.53 11.98
N LYS A 435 20.28 22.67 10.69
CA LYS A 435 20.27 23.94 9.98
C LYS A 435 19.23 23.95 8.87
N SER A 436 18.72 25.16 8.61
CA SER A 436 17.83 25.42 7.49
C SER A 436 18.60 25.58 6.19
N ILE A 437 18.07 25.01 5.12
CA ILE A 437 18.55 25.26 3.75
C ILE A 437 18.27 26.70 3.31
N LEU A 438 17.25 27.35 3.90
CA LEU A 438 16.87 28.75 3.65
C LEU A 438 16.87 29.58 4.95
N PRO A 439 18.04 29.86 5.56
CA PRO A 439 18.11 30.51 6.88
C PRO A 439 17.62 31.96 6.85
N ASN A 440 17.56 32.61 5.70
CA ASN A 440 17.09 34.00 5.53
C ASN A 440 15.60 34.06 5.13
N SER A 441 14.90 32.92 5.09
CA SER A 441 13.43 32.89 4.92
C SER A 441 12.72 33.55 6.10
N SER A 442 11.50 34.03 5.88
CA SER A 442 10.62 34.49 6.97
C SER A 442 10.25 33.36 7.94
N ASN A 443 10.39 32.12 7.52
CA ASN A 443 10.11 30.92 8.31
C ASN A 443 11.20 29.85 8.07
N PRO A 444 12.45 30.04 8.55
CA PRO A 444 13.56 29.15 8.28
C PRO A 444 13.33 27.74 8.84
N GLN A 445 12.55 27.59 9.91
CA GLN A 445 12.19 26.29 10.51
C GLN A 445 11.39 25.37 9.56
N LYS A 446 10.75 25.94 8.52
CA LYS A 446 10.03 25.16 7.49
C LYS A 446 10.95 24.62 6.37
N TYR A 447 12.25 24.76 6.53
CA TYR A 447 13.24 24.33 5.54
C TYR A 447 14.42 23.59 6.19
N VAL A 448 14.12 22.78 7.19
CA VAL A 448 15.07 21.89 7.87
C VAL A 448 14.85 20.47 7.36
N SER A 449 15.73 20.00 6.48
CA SER A 449 15.69 18.59 6.06
C SER A 449 16.34 17.70 7.11
N ALA A 450 15.76 16.54 7.35
CA ALA A 450 16.32 15.50 8.18
C ALA A 450 16.00 14.13 7.55
N ASP A 451 16.89 13.70 6.68
CA ASP A 451 16.72 12.49 5.88
C ASP A 451 17.70 11.40 6.32
N GLY A 452 17.54 10.18 5.78
CA GLY A 452 18.48 9.09 5.97
C GLY A 452 18.65 8.64 7.42
N LEU A 453 17.59 8.76 8.25
CA LEU A 453 17.64 8.35 9.65
C LEU A 453 18.00 6.88 9.78
N CYS A 454 19.06 6.58 10.53
CA CYS A 454 19.42 5.21 10.90
C CYS A 454 20.23 5.18 12.18
N TYR A 455 20.18 4.07 12.90
CA TYR A 455 21.05 3.81 14.03
C TYR A 455 22.30 3.04 13.56
N ASP A 456 23.45 3.36 14.16
CA ASP A 456 24.63 2.52 14.07
C ASP A 456 24.59 1.39 15.13
N ALA A 457 25.61 0.54 15.12
CA ALA A 457 25.70 -0.59 16.04
C ALA A 457 25.88 -0.18 17.52
N GLU A 458 26.36 1.04 17.77
CA GLU A 458 26.57 1.63 19.08
C GLU A 458 25.34 2.37 19.63
N GLY A 459 24.22 2.40 18.86
CA GLY A 459 22.99 3.04 19.27
C GLY A 459 22.98 4.57 19.04
N ASN A 460 23.82 5.09 18.18
CA ASN A 460 23.81 6.50 17.80
C ASN A 460 22.87 6.72 16.60
N LEU A 461 22.03 7.75 16.66
CA LEU A 461 21.11 8.10 15.59
C LEU A 461 21.80 9.04 14.58
N TRP A 462 22.03 8.56 13.38
CA TRP A 462 22.59 9.29 12.26
C TRP A 462 21.48 9.93 11.42
N MET A 463 21.78 11.10 10.83
CA MET A 463 20.86 11.81 9.96
C MET A 463 21.58 12.72 8.96
N LEU A 464 20.91 13.00 7.86
CA LEU A 464 21.40 13.88 6.80
C LEU A 464 20.64 15.21 6.84
N ASN A 465 21.36 16.30 7.02
CA ASN A 465 20.83 17.65 7.05
C ASN A 465 21.46 18.50 5.97
N CYS A 466 20.85 18.60 4.80
CA CYS A 466 21.32 19.42 3.68
C CYS A 466 21.31 20.90 4.02
N THR A 467 22.38 21.62 3.60
CA THR A 467 22.56 23.05 3.91
C THR A 467 23.01 23.91 2.72
N GLU A 468 23.22 23.29 1.54
CA GLU A 468 23.65 23.98 0.30
C GLU A 468 24.84 24.91 0.49
N GLY A 469 25.94 24.36 0.99
CA GLY A 469 27.22 25.10 1.11
C GLY A 469 27.34 26.03 2.33
N ARG A 470 26.36 26.01 3.25
CA ARG A 470 26.39 26.88 4.43
C ARG A 470 27.19 26.34 5.60
N GLN A 471 27.49 25.03 5.59
CA GLN A 471 28.39 24.39 6.56
C GLN A 471 28.89 23.05 6.02
N ASP A 472 29.99 22.56 6.58
CA ASP A 472 30.63 21.32 6.13
C ASP A 472 30.07 20.08 6.85
N THR A 473 29.09 20.22 7.75
CA THR A 473 28.54 19.13 8.58
C THR A 473 27.10 18.81 8.18
N SER A 474 26.91 18.26 6.97
CA SER A 474 25.62 17.73 6.53
C SER A 474 25.26 16.40 7.16
N ILE A 475 26.24 15.71 7.77
CA ILE A 475 26.02 14.47 8.52
C ILE A 475 25.97 14.84 9.99
N ARG A 476 24.83 14.56 10.63
CA ARG A 476 24.60 14.80 12.06
C ARG A 476 24.38 13.49 12.78
N VAL A 477 24.86 13.43 14.03
CA VAL A 477 24.72 12.26 14.86
C VAL A 477 24.24 12.70 16.25
N ARG A 478 23.16 12.10 16.71
CA ARG A 478 22.70 12.16 18.09
C ARG A 478 23.21 10.90 18.77
N LEU A 479 24.18 11.08 19.68
CA LEU A 479 24.81 9.97 20.40
C LEU A 479 23.81 9.29 21.32
N ALA A 480 24.11 8.04 21.73
CA ALA A 480 23.24 7.26 22.62
C ALA A 480 22.99 7.96 23.97
N ASP A 481 23.90 8.81 24.44
CA ASP A 481 23.71 9.63 25.64
C ASP A 481 22.82 10.89 25.42
N GLY A 482 22.32 11.09 24.19
CA GLY A 482 21.48 12.20 23.80
C GLY A 482 22.22 13.47 23.38
N THR A 483 23.54 13.51 23.48
CA THR A 483 24.35 14.64 23.02
C THR A 483 24.49 14.63 21.49
N TRP A 484 24.87 15.79 20.92
CA TRP A 484 24.95 15.96 19.48
C TRP A 484 26.39 16.15 19.01
N THR A 485 26.70 15.55 17.89
CA THR A 485 27.92 15.78 17.15
C THR A 485 27.61 15.88 15.65
N GLY A 486 28.63 16.12 14.83
CA GLY A 486 28.49 16.12 13.38
C GLY A 486 29.84 15.78 12.75
N ILE A 487 29.79 15.09 11.64
CA ILE A 487 30.97 14.69 10.89
C ILE A 487 31.16 15.72 9.75
N PRO A 488 32.26 16.49 9.77
CA PRO A 488 32.58 17.39 8.67
C PRO A 488 32.79 16.60 7.38
N CYS A 489 32.03 16.96 6.33
CA CYS A 489 32.10 16.27 5.05
C CYS A 489 31.98 17.31 3.91
N PRO A 490 33.11 18.03 3.56
CA PRO A 490 33.10 19.06 2.54
C PRO A 490 32.74 18.51 1.15
N GLU A 491 32.89 17.20 0.91
CA GLU A 491 32.56 16.53 -0.34
C GLU A 491 31.08 16.65 -0.69
N VAL A 492 30.19 16.75 0.31
CA VAL A 492 28.73 16.86 0.15
C VAL A 492 28.14 18.13 0.76
N LYS A 493 28.95 19.11 1.09
CA LYS A 493 28.49 20.39 1.68
C LYS A 493 27.49 21.14 0.82
N ASP A 494 27.68 21.10 -0.51
CA ASP A 494 26.82 21.76 -1.49
C ASP A 494 25.70 20.85 -2.02
N ALA A 495 25.58 19.63 -1.48
CA ALA A 495 24.52 18.72 -1.86
C ALA A 495 23.16 19.27 -1.46
N SER A 496 22.21 19.25 -2.40
CA SER A 496 20.81 19.68 -2.16
C SER A 496 19.90 18.54 -1.75
N THR A 497 20.32 17.30 -1.99
CA THR A 497 19.50 16.11 -1.69
C THR A 497 20.40 14.94 -1.32
N LEU A 498 20.64 14.77 -0.03
CA LEU A 498 21.18 13.53 0.54
C LEU A 498 19.99 12.64 0.93
N ASP A 499 19.99 11.39 0.52
CA ASP A 499 18.78 10.55 0.58
C ASP A 499 18.86 9.46 1.67
N GLY A 500 19.89 8.64 1.66
CA GLY A 500 20.00 7.50 2.56
C GLY A 500 21.40 7.29 3.11
N ILE A 501 21.47 6.65 4.27
CA ILE A 501 22.70 6.14 4.87
C ILE A 501 22.59 4.62 4.96
N PHE A 502 23.62 3.94 4.51
CA PHE A 502 23.76 2.49 4.59
C PHE A 502 25.13 2.18 5.22
N PHE A 503 25.15 1.32 6.25
CA PHE A 503 26.40 0.82 6.83
C PHE A 503 26.71 -0.55 6.24
N ASP A 504 27.91 -0.71 5.68
CA ASP A 504 28.35 -2.01 5.19
C ASP A 504 28.81 -2.92 6.35
N SER A 505 29.09 -4.17 6.03
CA SER A 505 29.54 -5.18 6.99
C SER A 505 30.87 -4.85 7.68
N HIS A 506 31.60 -3.86 7.20
CA HIS A 506 32.84 -3.34 7.78
C HIS A 506 32.65 -2.06 8.60
N GLY A 507 31.40 -1.57 8.73
CA GLY A 507 31.07 -0.37 9.50
C GLY A 507 31.30 0.95 8.74
N ARG A 508 31.57 0.94 7.45
CA ARG A 508 31.68 2.16 6.63
C ARG A 508 30.31 2.67 6.28
N ALA A 509 30.11 3.99 6.36
CA ALA A 509 28.86 4.63 5.95
C ALA A 509 28.89 4.96 4.44
N TRP A 510 27.88 4.48 3.73
CA TRP A 510 27.63 4.78 2.33
C TRP A 510 26.45 5.71 2.21
N ILE A 511 26.59 6.83 1.52
CA ILE A 511 25.57 7.87 1.42
C ILE A 511 25.35 8.19 -0.05
N ASN A 512 24.10 8.13 -0.49
CA ASN A 512 23.75 8.59 -1.83
C ASN A 512 23.34 10.07 -1.82
N SER A 513 24.06 10.86 -2.58
CA SER A 513 23.67 12.21 -2.96
C SER A 513 22.87 12.14 -4.25
N ARG A 514 21.54 12.29 -4.15
CA ARG A 514 20.61 11.85 -5.15
C ARG A 514 20.69 12.59 -6.47
N ARG A 515 20.73 13.94 -6.42
CA ARG A 515 20.62 14.77 -7.63
C ARG A 515 21.24 16.16 -7.43
N MET A 516 21.36 16.93 -8.53
CA MET A 516 21.86 18.31 -8.57
C MET A 516 23.35 18.45 -8.17
N SER A 517 23.67 19.41 -7.30
CA SER A 517 25.04 19.66 -6.87
C SER A 517 25.59 18.51 -6.06
N GLN A 518 26.87 18.16 -6.32
CA GLN A 518 27.60 17.10 -5.59
C GLN A 518 26.84 15.76 -5.53
N ARG A 519 26.10 15.42 -6.62
CA ARG A 519 25.47 14.10 -6.75
C ARG A 519 26.52 13.00 -6.84
N GLY A 520 26.22 11.81 -6.34
CA GLY A 520 27.15 10.68 -6.38
C GLY A 520 26.94 9.73 -5.21
N VAL A 521 27.91 8.84 -5.03
CA VAL A 521 28.03 7.97 -3.88
C VAL A 521 29.23 8.42 -3.05
N LEU A 522 28.98 8.75 -1.79
CA LEU A 522 29.99 9.04 -0.78
C LEU A 522 30.24 7.78 0.04
N MET A 523 31.48 7.39 0.16
CA MET A 523 31.97 6.47 1.19
C MET A 523 32.59 7.29 2.32
N LEU A 524 32.20 7.02 3.56
CA LEU A 524 32.77 7.56 4.77
C LEU A 524 33.22 6.40 5.67
N ASP A 525 34.54 6.23 5.78
CA ASP A 525 35.14 5.39 6.80
C ASP A 525 35.57 6.28 7.98
N TYR A 526 34.81 6.24 9.07
CA TYR A 526 35.03 7.05 10.27
C TYR A 526 35.83 6.32 11.34
N ASN A 527 36.45 5.18 10.99
CA ASN A 527 37.27 4.34 11.88
C ASN A 527 36.61 4.00 13.25
N GLY A 528 35.26 3.97 13.31
CA GLY A 528 34.51 3.81 14.55
C GLY A 528 34.62 4.98 15.54
N THR A 529 35.12 6.15 15.11
CA THR A 529 35.36 7.32 15.98
C THR A 529 34.59 8.55 15.48
N ILE A 530 33.31 8.67 15.83
CA ILE A 530 32.41 9.75 15.34
C ILE A 530 32.95 11.15 15.71
N SER A 531 33.62 11.31 16.85
CA SER A 531 34.10 12.59 17.36
C SER A 531 35.50 13.00 16.87
N VAL A 532 36.22 12.11 16.17
CA VAL A 532 37.59 12.33 15.70
C VAL A 532 37.60 12.33 14.17
N SER A 533 37.50 13.49 13.56
CA SER A 533 37.41 13.59 12.10
C SER A 533 38.76 13.62 11.38
N SER A 534 39.87 13.56 12.13
CA SER A 534 41.23 13.63 11.52
C SER A 534 41.68 12.28 10.94
N ASP A 535 41.05 11.19 11.29
CA ASP A 535 41.30 9.82 10.82
C ASP A 535 40.24 9.32 9.84
N ASP A 536 39.19 10.13 9.56
CA ASP A 536 38.17 9.81 8.58
C ASP A 536 38.72 9.71 7.16
N GLN A 537 38.26 8.73 6.41
CA GLN A 537 38.47 8.64 4.96
C GLN A 537 37.15 8.91 4.25
N ARG A 538 37.14 9.86 3.33
CA ARG A 538 35.95 10.35 2.62
C ARG A 538 36.19 10.45 1.13
N TYR A 539 35.34 9.78 0.35
CA TYR A 539 35.46 9.78 -1.11
C TYR A 539 34.07 9.89 -1.76
N LEU A 540 33.86 10.93 -2.54
CA LEU A 540 32.66 11.11 -3.35
C LEU A 540 32.95 10.78 -4.80
N ARG A 541 32.19 9.87 -5.41
CA ARG A 541 32.27 9.58 -6.83
C ARG A 541 30.96 9.93 -7.53
N SER A 542 31.07 10.88 -8.46
CA SER A 542 29.96 11.37 -9.30
C SER A 542 30.03 10.82 -10.72
N ILE A 543 31.24 10.45 -11.17
CA ILE A 543 31.50 9.84 -12.48
C ILE A 543 31.76 8.36 -12.24
N ILE A 544 31.09 7.54 -13.00
CA ILE A 544 31.22 6.08 -12.96
C ILE A 544 31.94 5.64 -14.25
N THR A 545 33.15 5.15 -14.11
CA THR A 545 33.90 4.53 -15.24
C THR A 545 33.86 3.00 -15.06
N ASN A 546 33.33 2.29 -16.06
CA ASN A 546 33.19 0.85 -16.00
C ASN A 546 34.47 0.11 -16.47
N GLN A 547 34.49 -1.19 -16.37
CA GLN A 547 35.58 -2.09 -16.75
C GLN A 547 35.99 -2.01 -18.22
N ASP A 548 35.14 -1.46 -19.10
CA ASP A 548 35.45 -1.27 -20.53
C ASP A 548 35.94 0.15 -20.83
N GLY A 549 36.17 0.98 -19.79
CA GLY A 549 36.62 2.36 -19.91
C GLY A 549 35.52 3.34 -20.32
N THR A 550 34.25 2.93 -20.31
CA THR A 550 33.13 3.82 -20.57
C THR A 550 32.78 4.59 -19.31
N SER A 551 32.70 5.93 -19.45
CA SER A 551 32.36 6.81 -18.34
C SER A 551 30.91 7.26 -18.43
N TYR A 552 30.19 7.19 -17.30
CA TYR A 552 28.83 7.62 -17.12
C TYR A 552 28.79 8.77 -16.12
N THR A 553 27.83 9.67 -16.30
CA THR A 553 27.51 10.75 -15.36
C THR A 553 26.05 10.66 -14.97
N PRO A 554 25.65 9.72 -14.11
CA PRO A 554 24.26 9.57 -13.71
C PRO A 554 23.72 10.88 -13.12
N GLU A 555 22.48 11.22 -13.47
CA GLU A 555 21.82 12.40 -12.92
C GLU A 555 21.22 12.11 -11.53
N GLN A 556 21.00 10.84 -11.22
CA GLN A 556 20.41 10.42 -9.97
C GLN A 556 21.03 9.10 -9.47
N PHE A 557 21.26 9.05 -8.16
CA PHE A 557 21.70 7.89 -7.41
C PHE A 557 20.61 7.57 -6.38
N TYR A 558 19.94 6.43 -6.51
CA TYR A 558 18.71 6.15 -5.79
C TYR A 558 18.88 5.26 -4.56
N CYS A 559 19.68 4.21 -4.67
CA CYS A 559 19.80 3.19 -3.61
C CYS A 559 21.21 2.58 -3.58
N ILE A 560 21.53 1.99 -2.43
CA ILE A 560 22.79 1.28 -2.18
C ILE A 560 22.44 0.00 -1.40
N ALA A 561 23.09 -1.12 -1.75
CA ALA A 561 22.97 -2.37 -1.03
C ALA A 561 24.30 -3.13 -1.04
N GLU A 562 24.56 -3.93 -0.01
CA GLU A 562 25.70 -4.88 0.06
C GLU A 562 25.19 -6.28 -0.24
N ASP A 563 25.92 -7.03 -1.05
CA ASP A 563 25.60 -8.43 -1.32
C ASP A 563 26.39 -9.40 -0.42
N ALA A 564 26.06 -10.70 -0.50
CA ALA A 564 26.69 -11.71 0.34
C ALA A 564 28.20 -11.90 0.08
N LEU A 565 28.74 -11.29 -0.97
CA LEU A 565 30.17 -11.29 -1.29
C LEU A 565 30.88 -10.01 -0.77
N GLY A 566 30.16 -9.09 -0.10
CA GLY A 566 30.67 -7.80 0.35
C GLY A 566 30.83 -6.78 -0.77
N GLN A 567 30.21 -7.03 -1.92
CA GLN A 567 30.17 -6.07 -3.03
C GLN A 567 29.09 -5.02 -2.79
N ILE A 568 29.38 -3.76 -3.08
CA ILE A 568 28.41 -2.67 -2.94
C ILE A 568 27.76 -2.39 -4.28
N TRP A 569 26.46 -2.56 -4.32
CA TRP A 569 25.59 -2.30 -5.47
C TRP A 569 25.00 -0.90 -5.39
N ILE A 570 24.97 -0.18 -6.51
CA ILE A 570 24.46 1.18 -6.61
C ILE A 570 23.41 1.26 -7.69
N GLY A 571 22.19 1.68 -7.34
CA GLY A 571 21.09 1.93 -8.27
C GLY A 571 21.12 3.38 -8.75
N THR A 572 21.11 3.57 -10.08
CA THR A 572 21.11 4.89 -10.73
C THR A 572 20.01 5.00 -11.79
N ASN A 573 19.85 6.21 -12.37
CA ASN A 573 18.97 6.40 -13.54
C ASN A 573 19.55 5.80 -14.84
N GLN A 574 20.75 5.23 -14.80
CA GLN A 574 21.40 4.59 -15.96
C GLN A 574 21.62 3.09 -15.79
N GLY A 575 21.03 2.49 -14.75
CA GLY A 575 21.17 1.09 -14.40
C GLY A 575 21.95 0.87 -13.11
N PRO A 576 22.20 -0.39 -12.74
CA PRO A 576 22.99 -0.75 -11.57
C PRO A 576 24.50 -0.74 -11.91
N PHE A 577 25.30 -0.37 -10.91
CA PHE A 577 26.77 -0.47 -10.94
C PHE A 577 27.25 -1.13 -9.66
N VAL A 578 28.42 -1.78 -9.72
CA VAL A 578 28.96 -2.60 -8.63
C VAL A 578 30.36 -2.13 -8.25
N ILE A 579 30.61 -2.02 -6.96
CA ILE A 579 31.93 -1.86 -6.33
C ILE A 579 32.35 -3.24 -5.85
N ASN A 580 33.23 -3.92 -6.56
CA ASN A 580 33.63 -5.29 -6.25
C ASN A 580 34.47 -5.36 -4.97
N ASP A 581 35.34 -4.42 -4.77
CA ASP A 581 36.17 -4.28 -3.55
C ASP A 581 36.04 -2.89 -2.98
N PRO A 582 35.18 -2.70 -1.97
CA PRO A 582 34.97 -1.38 -1.36
C PRO A 582 36.22 -0.79 -0.70
N SER A 583 37.22 -1.60 -0.37
CA SER A 583 38.49 -1.09 0.20
C SER A 583 39.32 -0.29 -0.81
N GLN A 584 39.12 -0.53 -2.11
CA GLN A 584 39.80 0.17 -3.20
C GLN A 584 39.05 1.41 -3.67
N PHE A 585 37.90 1.74 -3.08
CA PHE A 585 37.06 2.86 -3.55
C PHE A 585 37.80 4.22 -3.53
N ALA A 586 38.81 4.35 -2.72
CA ALA A 586 39.67 5.54 -2.62
C ALA A 586 40.70 5.66 -3.75
N ASP A 587 41.04 4.59 -4.46
CA ASP A 587 42.16 4.55 -5.41
C ASP A 587 41.88 5.43 -6.61
N ALA A 588 42.91 6.11 -7.11
CA ALA A 588 42.77 7.05 -8.22
C ALA A 588 42.32 6.40 -9.53
N ASP A 589 42.68 5.14 -9.73
CA ASP A 589 42.35 4.31 -10.89
C ASP A 589 41.18 3.36 -10.66
N PHE A 590 40.41 3.58 -9.58
CA PHE A 590 39.23 2.77 -9.26
C PHE A 590 38.23 2.77 -10.41
N ILE A 591 37.72 1.57 -10.75
CA ILE A 591 36.67 1.35 -11.73
C ILE A 591 35.49 0.61 -11.11
N PHE A 592 34.29 0.92 -11.60
CA PHE A 592 33.08 0.18 -11.26
C PHE A 592 32.93 -1.01 -12.21
N GLU A 593 32.22 -2.04 -11.75
CA GLU A 593 31.74 -3.07 -12.64
C GLU A 593 30.32 -2.75 -13.08
N GLN A 594 30.06 -2.93 -14.37
CA GLN A 594 28.71 -2.96 -14.94
C GLN A 594 28.48 -4.39 -15.45
N VAL A 595 27.58 -5.12 -14.81
CA VAL A 595 27.37 -6.55 -15.05
C VAL A 595 26.95 -6.77 -16.50
N LYS A 596 27.64 -7.70 -17.17
CA LYS A 596 27.33 -8.12 -18.55
C LYS A 596 26.47 -9.38 -18.54
N VAL A 597 25.35 -9.34 -19.26
CA VAL A 597 24.43 -10.47 -19.45
C VAL A 597 24.55 -10.98 -20.87
N ASN A 598 24.82 -12.26 -21.04
CA ASN A 598 24.94 -12.87 -22.34
C ASN A 598 23.61 -12.87 -23.11
N ARG A 599 23.62 -12.50 -24.38
CA ARG A 599 22.39 -12.47 -25.21
C ARG A 599 21.79 -13.83 -25.47
N ASN A 600 22.58 -14.90 -25.43
CA ASN A 600 22.15 -16.28 -25.72
C ASN A 600 21.49 -16.45 -27.09
N ASP A 601 21.77 -15.55 -28.04
CA ASP A 601 21.26 -15.54 -29.43
C ASP A 601 22.25 -16.16 -30.44
N GLY A 602 23.36 -16.71 -29.94
CA GLY A 602 24.45 -17.29 -30.75
C GLY A 602 25.45 -16.22 -31.27
N SER A 603 25.26 -14.93 -30.98
CA SER A 603 26.19 -13.87 -31.43
C SER A 603 27.49 -13.81 -30.61
N GLY A 604 27.50 -14.41 -29.41
CA GLY A 604 28.58 -14.24 -28.43
C GLY A 604 28.69 -12.85 -27.84
N LEU A 605 27.67 -12.01 -28.03
CA LEU A 605 27.60 -10.66 -27.49
C LEU A 605 26.90 -10.66 -26.12
N ALA A 606 27.17 -9.63 -25.32
CA ALA A 606 26.54 -9.38 -24.05
C ALA A 606 26.01 -7.94 -23.99
N ASP A 607 24.92 -7.73 -23.26
CA ASP A 607 24.39 -6.42 -22.90
C ASP A 607 24.68 -6.11 -21.43
N TYR A 608 24.73 -4.85 -21.08
CA TYR A 608 24.79 -4.48 -19.67
C TYR A 608 23.43 -4.65 -18.99
N LEU A 609 23.44 -5.24 -17.78
CA LEU A 609 22.26 -5.47 -16.98
C LEU A 609 21.50 -4.15 -16.77
N PHE A 610 20.21 -4.12 -17.17
CA PHE A 610 19.33 -2.95 -17.04
C PHE A 610 19.92 -1.61 -17.50
N SER A 611 20.76 -1.61 -18.54
CA SER A 611 21.35 -0.37 -19.07
C SER A 611 20.28 0.65 -19.45
N GLY A 612 20.37 1.86 -18.86
CA GLY A 612 19.42 2.94 -19.09
C GLY A 612 18.08 2.79 -18.33
N THR A 613 17.93 1.77 -17.52
CA THR A 613 16.72 1.58 -16.68
C THR A 613 16.97 2.16 -15.30
N PRO A 614 16.11 3.09 -14.80
CA PRO A 614 16.23 3.60 -13.44
C PRO A 614 16.00 2.49 -12.39
N ILE A 615 16.98 2.29 -11.52
CA ILE A 615 16.91 1.38 -10.38
C ILE A 615 16.60 2.20 -9.14
N LEU A 616 15.33 2.22 -8.73
CA LEU A 616 14.83 3.10 -7.65
C LEU A 616 15.10 2.53 -6.26
N GLY A 617 15.02 1.22 -6.12
CA GLY A 617 15.29 0.47 -4.91
C GLY A 617 15.92 -0.88 -5.22
N MET A 618 16.55 -1.49 -4.24
CA MET A 618 17.23 -2.77 -4.41
C MET A 618 17.29 -3.52 -3.08
N ALA A 619 17.12 -4.83 -3.13
CA ALA A 619 17.36 -5.72 -2.00
C ALA A 619 18.07 -7.00 -2.45
N ILE A 620 18.84 -7.59 -1.56
CA ILE A 620 19.57 -8.85 -1.77
C ILE A 620 18.95 -9.91 -0.86
N ASP A 621 18.53 -11.02 -1.40
CA ASP A 621 17.92 -12.09 -0.61
C ASP A 621 18.95 -13.11 -0.09
N GLY A 622 18.49 -14.02 0.78
CA GLY A 622 19.34 -15.03 1.41
C GLY A 622 20.02 -16.02 0.45
N ALA A 623 19.63 -16.04 -0.82
CA ALA A 623 20.30 -16.78 -1.90
C ALA A 623 21.25 -15.90 -2.73
N ASN A 624 21.55 -14.69 -2.26
CA ASN A 624 22.32 -13.66 -2.96
C ASN A 624 21.73 -13.25 -4.32
N ARG A 625 20.42 -13.46 -4.54
CA ARG A 625 19.72 -12.98 -5.72
C ARG A 625 19.40 -11.50 -5.55
N LYS A 626 19.32 -10.76 -6.64
CA LYS A 626 19.10 -9.32 -6.63
C LYS A 626 17.67 -9.00 -7.04
N TRP A 627 16.99 -8.25 -6.20
CA TRP A 627 15.67 -7.69 -6.44
C TRP A 627 15.84 -6.23 -6.83
N PHE A 628 15.30 -5.83 -7.98
CA PHE A 628 15.37 -4.47 -8.51
C PHE A 628 13.99 -3.85 -8.64
N ALA A 629 13.78 -2.74 -7.93
CA ALA A 629 12.59 -1.89 -8.06
C ALA A 629 12.80 -0.89 -9.19
N THR A 630 11.84 -0.82 -10.10
CA THR A 630 11.88 0.07 -11.28
C THR A 630 10.55 0.81 -11.47
N THR A 631 10.45 1.62 -12.52
CA THR A 631 9.19 2.22 -12.99
C THR A 631 8.36 1.28 -13.87
N SER A 632 8.81 0.04 -14.07
CA SER A 632 8.18 -0.97 -14.93
C SER A 632 8.02 -2.30 -14.19
N GLY A 633 7.82 -2.26 -12.88
CA GLY A 633 7.69 -3.42 -12.01
C GLY A 633 8.96 -3.79 -11.27
N VAL A 634 8.99 -5.01 -10.75
CA VAL A 634 10.09 -5.59 -9.97
C VAL A 634 10.72 -6.73 -10.72
N TYR A 635 12.04 -6.72 -10.79
CA TYR A 635 12.83 -7.81 -11.39
C TYR A 635 13.56 -8.58 -10.28
N LEU A 636 13.54 -9.92 -10.40
CA LEU A 636 14.38 -10.82 -9.64
C LEU A 636 15.36 -11.47 -10.60
N VAL A 637 16.66 -11.35 -10.30
CA VAL A 637 17.74 -12.00 -11.09
C VAL A 637 18.56 -12.94 -10.22
N SER A 638 19.20 -13.91 -10.87
CA SER A 638 20.08 -14.90 -10.22
C SER A 638 21.25 -14.23 -9.49
N ALA A 639 21.90 -14.96 -8.58
CA ALA A 639 23.03 -14.47 -7.79
C ALA A 639 24.18 -13.92 -8.66
N ASP A 640 24.43 -14.54 -9.82
CA ASP A 640 25.42 -14.13 -10.83
C ASP A 640 24.86 -13.15 -11.87
N CYS A 641 23.58 -12.76 -11.72
CA CYS A 641 22.85 -11.86 -12.63
C CYS A 641 22.77 -12.29 -14.10
N GLN A 642 23.01 -13.58 -14.42
CA GLN A 642 22.93 -14.09 -15.78
C GLN A 642 21.52 -14.53 -16.20
N GLU A 643 20.62 -14.76 -15.23
CA GLU A 643 19.25 -15.19 -15.44
C GLU A 643 18.26 -14.24 -14.80
N GLN A 644 17.26 -13.80 -15.57
CA GLN A 644 16.06 -13.17 -15.03
C GLN A 644 15.09 -14.25 -14.54
N ILE A 645 14.97 -14.40 -13.22
CA ILE A 645 14.13 -15.41 -12.58
C ILE A 645 12.66 -15.02 -12.65
N ALA A 646 12.36 -13.73 -12.38
CA ALA A 646 11.00 -13.21 -12.43
C ALA A 646 10.97 -11.74 -12.85
N HIS A 647 9.83 -11.32 -13.38
CA HIS A 647 9.47 -9.92 -13.60
C HIS A 647 7.99 -9.76 -13.20
N PHE A 648 7.74 -9.03 -12.13
CA PHE A 648 6.41 -8.80 -11.60
C PHE A 648 5.90 -7.43 -12.05
N THR A 649 4.69 -7.43 -12.58
CA THR A 649 3.95 -6.23 -13.02
C THR A 649 2.49 -6.33 -12.61
N THR A 650 1.74 -5.25 -12.76
CA THR A 650 0.29 -5.23 -12.54
C THR A 650 -0.48 -6.13 -13.52
N GLU A 651 0.14 -6.55 -14.64
CA GLU A 651 -0.47 -7.45 -15.62
C GLU A 651 -0.37 -8.93 -15.23
N ASN A 652 0.68 -9.30 -14.48
CA ASN A 652 0.96 -10.71 -14.15
C ASN A 652 1.01 -11.02 -12.66
N SER A 653 0.73 -10.04 -11.83
CA SER A 653 0.72 -10.18 -10.37
C SER A 653 -0.31 -9.24 -9.71
N PRO A 654 -0.67 -9.46 -8.44
CA PRO A 654 -1.51 -8.55 -7.67
C PRO A 654 -0.85 -7.24 -7.24
N MET A 655 0.32 -6.89 -7.77
CA MET A 655 0.97 -5.61 -7.44
C MET A 655 0.03 -4.43 -7.72
N PRO A 656 -0.07 -3.45 -6.79
CA PRO A 656 -0.97 -2.32 -6.97
C PRO A 656 -0.48 -1.31 -8.02
N SER A 657 0.83 -1.31 -8.32
CA SER A 657 1.45 -0.42 -9.33
C SER A 657 2.76 -1.00 -9.86
N ASP A 658 3.11 -0.63 -11.10
CA ASP A 658 4.43 -0.92 -11.69
C ASP A 658 5.50 0.07 -11.24
N ILE A 659 5.12 1.21 -10.62
CA ILE A 659 6.09 2.16 -10.06
C ILE A 659 6.44 1.72 -8.65
N VAL A 660 7.63 1.14 -8.50
CA VAL A 660 8.14 0.62 -7.23
C VAL A 660 9.34 1.45 -6.80
N PHE A 661 9.28 2.02 -5.60
CA PHE A 661 10.31 2.93 -5.08
C PHE A 661 11.36 2.24 -4.23
N ASP A 662 10.96 1.20 -3.48
CA ASP A 662 11.85 0.52 -2.55
C ASP A 662 11.44 -0.94 -2.31
N ILE A 663 12.38 -1.74 -1.85
CA ILE A 663 12.19 -3.16 -1.51
C ILE A 663 12.83 -3.44 -0.16
N ALA A 664 12.12 -4.15 0.70
CA ALA A 664 12.66 -4.70 1.94
C ALA A 664 12.31 -6.18 2.08
N ILE A 665 13.23 -6.97 2.61
CA ILE A 665 13.06 -8.42 2.77
C ILE A 665 13.03 -8.74 4.27
N ASP A 666 12.01 -9.48 4.69
CA ASP A 666 12.05 -10.19 5.96
C ASP A 666 12.87 -11.48 5.76
N ASP A 667 14.10 -11.41 6.15
CA ASP A 667 15.08 -12.48 5.97
C ASP A 667 14.69 -13.80 6.65
N ASP A 668 13.94 -13.73 7.74
CA ASP A 668 13.46 -14.90 8.46
C ASP A 668 12.32 -15.61 7.72
N SER A 669 11.36 -14.88 7.19
CA SER A 669 10.20 -15.46 6.50
C SER A 669 10.40 -15.64 4.99
N GLY A 670 11.33 -14.90 4.39
CA GLY A 670 11.49 -14.78 2.94
C GLY A 670 10.40 -13.92 2.28
N LYS A 671 9.64 -13.15 3.09
CA LYS A 671 8.63 -12.23 2.58
C LYS A 671 9.31 -10.95 2.07
N VAL A 672 9.09 -10.63 0.82
CA VAL A 672 9.62 -9.45 0.12
C VAL A 672 8.52 -8.41 0.06
N PHE A 673 8.78 -7.21 0.58
CA PHE A 673 7.86 -6.09 0.58
C PHE A 673 8.27 -5.06 -0.47
N PHE A 674 7.27 -4.47 -1.12
CA PHE A 674 7.43 -3.49 -2.17
C PHE A 674 6.71 -2.19 -1.80
N ALA A 675 7.43 -1.06 -1.80
CA ALA A 675 6.86 0.28 -1.68
C ALA A 675 6.46 0.78 -3.06
N THR A 676 5.19 1.04 -3.29
CA THR A 676 4.68 1.56 -4.56
C THR A 676 4.03 2.93 -4.39
N ASP A 677 3.74 3.63 -5.49
CA ASP A 677 2.96 4.87 -5.46
C ASP A 677 1.48 4.66 -5.10
N LYS A 678 1.04 3.39 -5.00
CA LYS A 678 -0.33 2.97 -4.62
C LYS A 678 -0.36 2.05 -3.39
N GLY A 679 0.62 2.18 -2.49
CA GLY A 679 0.67 1.44 -1.23
C GLY A 679 1.74 0.36 -1.19
N VAL A 680 1.69 -0.44 -0.14
CA VAL A 680 2.62 -1.54 0.13
C VAL A 680 1.99 -2.85 -0.31
N CYS A 681 2.78 -3.73 -0.91
CA CYS A 681 2.42 -5.13 -1.11
C CYS A 681 3.58 -6.05 -0.76
N SER A 682 3.33 -7.33 -0.62
CA SER A 682 4.37 -8.32 -0.36
C SER A 682 4.17 -9.59 -1.16
N TYR A 683 5.29 -10.28 -1.37
CA TYR A 683 5.39 -11.57 -2.05
C TYR A 683 6.22 -12.54 -1.20
N VAL A 684 5.78 -13.77 -1.06
CA VAL A 684 6.53 -14.80 -0.35
C VAL A 684 7.49 -15.49 -1.29
N SER A 685 8.78 -15.17 -1.13
CA SER A 685 9.87 -15.75 -1.91
C SER A 685 10.24 -17.15 -1.42
N ASP A 686 10.94 -17.88 -2.26
CA ASP A 686 11.51 -19.21 -1.96
C ASP A 686 12.93 -19.16 -1.39
N ALA A 687 13.45 -17.97 -1.03
CA ALA A 687 14.74 -17.77 -0.38
C ALA A 687 14.59 -17.15 1.00
N THR A 688 15.35 -17.65 1.96
CA THR A 688 15.50 -17.07 3.31
C THR A 688 16.99 -17.00 3.66
N THR A 689 17.32 -16.26 4.69
CA THR A 689 18.69 -16.25 5.21
C THR A 689 19.14 -17.67 5.59
N ALA A 690 20.32 -18.03 5.17
CA ALA A 690 20.93 -19.32 5.46
C ALA A 690 21.43 -19.38 6.90
N LEU A 691 21.27 -20.52 7.57
CA LEU A 691 21.88 -20.74 8.89
C LEU A 691 23.39 -20.93 8.77
N GLU A 692 24.13 -20.54 9.79
CA GLU A 692 25.58 -20.81 9.88
C GLU A 692 25.86 -22.29 10.07
N GLU A 693 24.98 -23.00 10.78
CA GLU A 693 25.16 -24.40 11.12
C GLU A 693 23.93 -25.26 10.82
N LEU A 694 24.14 -26.36 10.10
CA LEU A 694 23.09 -27.33 9.77
C LEU A 694 22.82 -28.28 10.94
N LYS A 695 21.59 -28.28 11.48
CA LYS A 695 21.12 -29.16 12.54
C LYS A 695 19.78 -29.79 12.22
N SER A 696 19.52 -31.03 12.67
CA SER A 696 18.27 -31.72 12.40
C SER A 696 17.07 -31.09 13.15
N ASP A 697 17.27 -30.48 14.27
CA ASP A 697 16.27 -29.78 15.06
C ASP A 697 15.93 -28.38 14.52
N SER A 698 16.76 -27.82 13.66
CA SER A 698 16.49 -26.57 12.95
C SER A 698 15.68 -26.77 11.65
N LEU A 699 15.62 -28.03 11.13
CA LEU A 699 14.89 -28.29 9.89
C LEU A 699 13.37 -28.27 10.10
N LEU A 700 12.72 -27.29 9.54
CA LEU A 700 11.27 -27.15 9.52
C LEU A 700 10.72 -27.55 8.15
N VAL A 701 9.72 -28.45 8.12
CA VAL A 701 9.10 -28.92 6.88
C VAL A 701 7.59 -28.66 6.94
N TYR A 702 7.08 -27.94 5.94
CA TYR A 702 5.65 -27.64 5.86
C TYR A 702 5.13 -27.54 4.41
N PRO A 703 3.81 -27.82 4.19
CA PRO A 703 2.90 -28.40 5.15
C PRO A 703 3.33 -29.83 5.52
N ASN A 704 3.06 -30.25 6.77
CA ASN A 704 3.34 -31.58 7.24
C ASN A 704 2.28 -32.01 8.27
N PRO A 705 1.32 -32.88 7.95
CA PRO A 705 1.21 -33.63 6.70
C PRO A 705 0.80 -32.78 5.48
N VAL A 706 1.14 -33.26 4.27
CA VAL A 706 0.68 -32.71 3.01
C VAL A 706 -0.69 -33.29 2.70
N ALA A 707 -1.72 -32.45 2.65
CA ALA A 707 -3.10 -32.86 2.37
C ALA A 707 -3.32 -33.28 0.91
N PRO A 708 -4.36 -34.09 0.60
CA PRO A 708 -4.62 -34.59 -0.76
C PRO A 708 -4.87 -33.49 -1.79
N ASP A 709 -5.50 -32.42 -1.39
CA ASP A 709 -5.90 -31.23 -2.15
C ASP A 709 -4.81 -30.15 -2.21
N TYR A 710 -3.70 -30.32 -1.49
CA TYR A 710 -2.61 -29.35 -1.51
C TYR A 710 -1.76 -29.49 -2.77
N GLU A 711 -1.74 -28.44 -3.60
CA GLU A 711 -0.98 -28.37 -4.85
C GLU A 711 0.30 -27.52 -4.77
N GLY A 712 0.47 -26.79 -3.68
CA GLY A 712 1.63 -25.92 -3.47
C GLY A 712 2.93 -26.67 -3.21
N PRO A 713 4.07 -25.95 -3.13
CA PRO A 713 5.38 -26.54 -2.82
C PRO A 713 5.49 -26.98 -1.36
N ILE A 714 6.15 -28.12 -1.14
CA ILE A 714 6.59 -28.57 0.18
C ILE A 714 7.90 -27.85 0.49
N THR A 715 7.91 -27.06 1.55
CA THR A 715 9.03 -26.20 1.91
C THR A 715 9.86 -26.80 3.03
N VAL A 716 11.18 -26.76 2.90
CA VAL A 716 12.17 -27.14 3.91
C VAL A 716 12.96 -25.89 4.28
N ARG A 717 12.92 -25.46 5.54
CA ARG A 717 13.69 -24.33 6.08
C ARG A 717 14.74 -24.77 7.08
N GLY A 718 15.63 -23.86 7.45
CA GLY A 718 16.69 -24.10 8.42
C GLY A 718 17.93 -24.74 7.79
N LEU A 719 18.16 -24.47 6.51
CA LEU A 719 19.31 -24.96 5.75
C LEU A 719 20.48 -23.96 5.81
N THR A 720 21.69 -24.44 5.55
CA THR A 720 22.86 -23.60 5.28
C THR A 720 22.92 -23.23 3.81
N TYR A 721 23.68 -22.22 3.46
CA TYR A 721 23.87 -21.77 2.08
C TYR A 721 24.39 -22.92 1.20
N GLY A 722 23.73 -23.12 0.05
CA GLY A 722 24.12 -24.14 -0.91
C GLY A 722 23.99 -25.58 -0.41
N SER A 723 23.12 -25.85 0.57
CA SER A 723 22.86 -27.20 1.07
C SER A 723 22.33 -28.11 -0.03
N GLU A 724 22.94 -29.30 -0.20
CA GLU A 724 22.36 -30.36 -1.02
C GLU A 724 21.19 -31.03 -0.28
N VAL A 725 20.03 -31.06 -0.88
CA VAL A 725 18.83 -31.70 -0.33
C VAL A 725 18.44 -32.91 -1.16
N LYS A 726 18.25 -34.06 -0.50
CA LYS A 726 17.78 -35.32 -1.10
C LYS A 726 16.52 -35.77 -0.40
N ILE A 727 15.50 -36.13 -1.18
CA ILE A 727 14.24 -36.68 -0.71
C ILE A 727 14.22 -38.17 -1.07
N VAL A 728 14.08 -39.01 -0.05
CA VAL A 728 14.10 -40.45 -0.22
C VAL A 728 12.83 -41.10 0.31
N SER A 729 12.42 -42.22 -0.31
CA SER A 729 11.33 -43.03 0.18
C SER A 729 11.70 -43.71 1.52
N PRO A 730 10.72 -44.31 2.25
CA PRO A 730 11.00 -45.09 3.44
C PRO A 730 11.97 -46.27 3.21
N THR A 731 12.07 -46.73 1.97
CA THR A 731 12.98 -47.83 1.56
C THR A 731 14.36 -47.32 1.10
N GLY A 732 14.61 -46.01 1.20
CA GLY A 732 15.88 -45.38 0.82
C GLY A 732 16.04 -45.08 -0.69
N GLN A 733 14.99 -45.23 -1.50
CA GLN A 733 15.06 -44.87 -2.92
C GLN A 733 15.04 -43.35 -3.08
N LEU A 734 15.98 -42.81 -3.85
CA LEU A 734 16.02 -41.37 -4.17
C LEU A 734 14.80 -40.96 -5.04
N ILE A 735 14.00 -40.04 -4.53
CA ILE A 735 12.81 -39.50 -5.19
C ILE A 735 13.12 -38.18 -5.89
N TRP A 736 13.79 -37.25 -5.21
CA TRP A 736 14.16 -35.91 -5.70
C TRP A 736 15.46 -35.44 -5.08
N SER A 737 16.10 -34.48 -5.74
CA SER A 737 17.28 -33.80 -5.18
C SER A 737 17.43 -32.42 -5.80
N GLY A 738 18.02 -31.49 -5.04
CA GLY A 738 18.33 -30.13 -5.46
C GLY A 738 19.23 -29.43 -4.45
N VAL A 739 19.44 -28.13 -4.64
CA VAL A 739 20.25 -27.27 -3.79
C VAL A 739 19.34 -26.21 -3.16
N SER A 740 19.64 -25.80 -1.94
CA SER A 740 18.86 -24.77 -1.22
C SER A 740 19.05 -23.38 -1.82
N ASN A 741 17.97 -22.57 -1.82
CA ASN A 741 17.99 -21.13 -2.03
C ASN A 741 18.20 -20.44 -0.67
N GLY A 742 19.46 -20.09 -0.36
CA GLY A 742 19.78 -19.66 1.01
C GLY A 742 19.42 -20.75 2.03
N GLY A 743 18.59 -20.37 3.02
CA GLY A 743 18.09 -21.25 4.09
C GLY A 743 16.89 -22.11 3.72
N THR A 744 16.39 -22.06 2.48
CA THR A 744 15.15 -22.72 2.04
C THR A 744 15.35 -23.63 0.85
N PHE A 745 14.61 -24.74 0.82
CA PHE A 745 14.49 -25.63 -0.33
C PHE A 745 13.02 -25.97 -0.56
N THR A 746 12.59 -26.03 -1.83
CA THR A 746 11.23 -26.36 -2.21
C THR A 746 11.14 -27.63 -3.04
N TRP A 747 10.07 -28.41 -2.81
CA TRP A 747 9.78 -29.64 -3.53
C TRP A 747 8.29 -29.69 -3.89
N ASN A 748 7.98 -29.93 -5.15
CA ASN A 748 6.59 -29.98 -5.66
C ASN A 748 5.84 -31.30 -5.35
N GLY A 749 6.38 -32.16 -4.52
CA GLY A 749 5.77 -33.46 -4.19
C GLY A 749 5.82 -34.49 -5.33
N CYS A 750 6.61 -34.24 -6.37
CA CYS A 750 6.75 -35.14 -7.53
C CYS A 750 8.09 -35.87 -7.51
N GLY A 751 8.10 -37.06 -8.08
CA GLY A 751 9.34 -37.81 -8.37
C GLY A 751 10.01 -37.29 -9.64
N ARG A 752 11.19 -37.82 -9.96
CA ARG A 752 11.97 -37.50 -11.18
C ARG A 752 11.21 -37.73 -12.50
N ASN A 753 10.16 -38.54 -12.48
CA ASN A 753 9.27 -38.79 -13.62
C ASN A 753 8.14 -37.76 -13.76
N GLY A 754 8.14 -36.68 -12.98
CA GLY A 754 7.11 -35.63 -12.96
C GLY A 754 5.78 -36.07 -12.34
N ARG A 755 5.66 -37.31 -11.87
CA ARG A 755 4.41 -37.76 -11.22
C ARG A 755 4.45 -37.54 -9.72
N ARG A 756 3.31 -37.15 -9.15
CA ARG A 756 3.14 -36.99 -7.71
C ARG A 756 3.40 -38.31 -6.98
N VAL A 757 4.14 -38.26 -5.87
CA VAL A 757 4.53 -39.43 -5.10
C VAL A 757 3.33 -40.04 -4.36
N ALA A 758 3.39 -41.32 -3.98
CA ALA A 758 2.32 -42.01 -3.25
C ALA A 758 2.20 -41.53 -1.80
N SER A 759 1.07 -41.82 -1.13
CA SER A 759 0.94 -41.63 0.32
C SER A 759 2.05 -42.35 1.07
N GLY A 760 2.65 -41.70 2.05
CA GLY A 760 3.75 -42.25 2.83
C GLY A 760 4.55 -41.20 3.56
N VAL A 761 5.52 -41.64 4.35
CA VAL A 761 6.47 -40.74 5.05
C VAL A 761 7.78 -40.71 4.28
N TYR A 762 8.17 -39.56 3.77
CA TYR A 762 9.41 -39.34 3.03
C TYR A 762 10.46 -38.75 3.97
N ILE A 763 11.73 -39.15 3.76
CA ILE A 763 12.85 -38.63 4.54
C ILE A 763 13.56 -37.58 3.70
N ILE A 764 13.77 -36.42 4.30
CA ILE A 764 14.53 -35.31 3.74
C ILE A 764 15.93 -35.38 4.36
N ILE A 765 16.95 -35.43 3.54
CA ILE A 765 18.35 -35.46 3.94
C ILE A 765 18.99 -34.20 3.37
N ALA A 766 19.42 -33.30 4.23
CA ALA A 766 20.19 -32.12 3.87
C ALA A 766 21.66 -32.31 4.25
N SER A 767 22.56 -31.88 3.40
CA SER A 767 24.01 -31.84 3.69
C SER A 767 24.59 -30.48 3.33
N THR A 768 25.58 -30.02 4.11
CA THR A 768 26.31 -28.79 3.77
C THR A 768 27.00 -28.94 2.41
N SER A 769 27.28 -27.81 1.73
CA SER A 769 27.90 -27.77 0.41
C SER A 769 29.27 -28.50 0.37
N ASP A 770 30.00 -28.55 1.48
CA ASP A 770 31.28 -29.30 1.66
C ASP A 770 31.06 -30.76 2.05
N GLY A 771 29.82 -31.21 2.25
CA GLY A 771 29.44 -32.58 2.61
C GLY A 771 29.82 -33.03 3.99
N LYS A 772 30.36 -32.15 4.89
CA LYS A 772 30.88 -32.55 6.20
C LYS A 772 29.81 -32.75 7.25
N LYS A 773 28.68 -32.05 7.14
CA LYS A 773 27.55 -32.16 8.07
C LYS A 773 26.27 -32.55 7.32
N ALA A 774 25.41 -33.28 7.98
CA ALA A 774 24.11 -33.67 7.44
C ALA A 774 23.05 -33.60 8.55
N ALA A 775 21.83 -33.25 8.12
CA ALA A 775 20.65 -33.19 8.95
C ALA A 775 19.49 -33.91 8.27
N THR A 776 18.53 -34.38 9.05
CA THR A 776 17.37 -35.09 8.49
C THR A 776 16.07 -34.61 9.07
N ALA A 777 15.05 -34.57 8.22
CA ALA A 777 13.65 -34.30 8.60
C ALA A 777 12.71 -35.30 7.93
N ARG A 778 11.43 -35.24 8.22
CA ARG A 778 10.41 -36.13 7.64
C ARG A 778 9.21 -35.32 7.20
N VAL A 779 8.57 -35.78 6.12
CA VAL A 779 7.29 -35.24 5.64
C VAL A 779 6.33 -36.37 5.35
N ALA A 780 5.11 -36.25 5.87
CA ALA A 780 4.01 -37.19 5.59
C ALA A 780 3.18 -36.65 4.42
N ILE A 781 2.95 -37.49 3.41
CA ILE A 781 2.08 -37.16 2.27
C ILE A 781 0.84 -38.02 2.35
N ILE A 782 -0.31 -37.42 2.28
CA ILE A 782 -1.63 -38.06 2.25
C ILE A 782 -2.22 -37.86 0.86
N ARG A 783 -2.83 -38.93 0.30
CA ARG A 783 -3.57 -38.92 -0.96
C ARG A 783 -4.97 -39.41 -0.76
#